data_dffee7115eb766a9fed2c5bcccca4ce4
#
_entry.id   dffee7115eb766a9fed2c5bcccca4ce4
#
_cell.length_a   1.000
_cell.length_b   1.000
_cell.length_c   1.000
_cell.angle_alpha   90.00
_cell.angle_beta   90.00
_cell.angle_gamma   90.00
#
_symmetry.space_group_name_H-M   'P 1'
#
loop_
_entity.id
_entity.type
_entity.pdbx_description
1 polymer ?
#
loop_
_entity_poly.entity_id
_entity_poly.type
_entity_poly.pdbx_seq_one_letter_code
_entity_poly.pdbx_strand_id
1 'polypeptide(L)'
;MADPLGNFVPEFIENEVEREAIVKLAKMITDRVPQKLGMKKITKYDPEYWGLSAMCTDEMAEIALKMGVRKPKTLDQMVKLTGIEKKHLEEVLQQMAVNGVIEYNWENPQHEKQYVLPMFVPGSAEFGNMNLQMLEEHPEVGRFFERMSRLPLEKVTPMVPEGGAGIGMHVIPVEKAISMENQSISIEHISHWLDKYEGKYAASPCSCRRSRQTYEEGCADDPESWCIAVGDMADYVVETNKGGRYITREEALDILKKAEENGFVHQITNIDGEDKIFAICNCNVNVCYALRTSQLFNTPNMSRSAYVAKVETENCVACGRCVEYCPAGAVKLGQKLCRKDGSDVEYPKHVLPSEKKWGPEMWDENYRDNNRINCYDTGTAPCKTACPAHIAVQGYLKMAAQGRYQDALALIKKNNPLPAVCGHICNRRCEDACTRGTIDQAIAIDEVKKFIAAQDLKAETRYIPEKVVPSVRGYFEEKIAIIGGGPAGLSCAFYLAEKGYKPTIFEKNERAGGMLVYGIPSFKLEKDVVQAEIDIIKEMGVEIRTGVEVGKDITLDELRAQGYKAFYIAIGCQGGRLPGIPNDTVKGCSSAVDLLKEVNANEKYDIKGDVVVIGGGNVAIDVARDSKRCGSDGTKVNMFCLESRETMPASVEEIEEAESEGIVVNPGWGPKEVLVDENGEVRGIVLKKCLSVKDADGRFNPQYDENQLLTVECKHVFFSVGQAIVWGDLLKGSKVELGRGNGAVADALTYQTAEPDIFVGGDVYTGPKFAIDAIAAGKQGAISIHRFVQPHSSLTIGRNRNDFIELDKNDIKVENYDNSSRQIPGHNDSIDTKHSFRDAKLVFTEEQVKAETARCLGCGASVVDQNKCIGCGICTTKCEFDAIKLHRDLPGCSKMVPSEDKLKYILPNGAKQAIKIKFSKKK
;
A
#
# COMPACT_ATOMS: atom_id res chain seq x y z
N MET A 1 -17.12 5.87 11.90
CA MET A 1 -18.31 5.03 11.57
C MET A 1 -18.76 4.35 12.85
N ALA A 2 -20.08 4.37 13.12
CA ALA A 2 -20.60 3.58 14.23
C ALA A 2 -20.19 2.12 14.04
N ASP A 3 -19.78 1.44 15.11
CA ASP A 3 -19.44 0.01 15.05
C ASP A 3 -20.65 -0.79 14.56
N PRO A 4 -20.61 -1.39 13.38
CA PRO A 4 -21.74 -2.15 12.86
C PRO A 4 -22.06 -3.38 13.72
N LEU A 5 -21.13 -3.80 14.59
CA LEU A 5 -21.29 -4.90 15.52
C LEU A 5 -21.63 -4.46 16.95
N GLY A 6 -21.70 -3.15 17.24
CA GLY A 6 -21.91 -2.63 18.58
C GLY A 6 -23.12 -3.21 19.29
N ASN A 7 -24.17 -3.52 18.56
CA ASN A 7 -25.43 -4.10 19.07
C ASN A 7 -25.82 -5.40 18.32
N PHE A 8 -24.85 -6.06 17.66
CA PHE A 8 -25.16 -7.30 16.97
C PHE A 8 -25.61 -8.39 17.93
N VAL A 9 -26.75 -8.99 17.62
CA VAL A 9 -27.28 -10.21 18.23
C VAL A 9 -27.77 -11.09 17.07
N PRO A 10 -27.46 -12.39 17.03
CA PRO A 10 -27.99 -13.29 15.99
C PRO A 10 -29.52 -13.31 16.00
N GLU A 11 -30.15 -13.28 14.83
CA GLU A 11 -31.63 -13.23 14.70
C GLU A 11 -32.33 -14.40 15.38
N PHE A 12 -31.72 -15.59 15.36
CA PHE A 12 -32.31 -16.78 15.98
C PHE A 12 -32.47 -16.66 17.50
N ILE A 13 -31.66 -15.84 18.16
CA ILE A 13 -31.67 -15.66 19.62
C ILE A 13 -33.02 -15.16 20.14
N GLU A 14 -33.75 -14.38 19.38
CA GLU A 14 -35.07 -13.89 19.79
C GLU A 14 -36.03 -15.05 20.09
N ASN A 15 -35.97 -16.11 19.28
CA ASN A 15 -36.85 -17.28 19.39
C ASN A 15 -36.23 -18.43 20.20
N GLU A 16 -34.97 -18.31 20.60
CA GLU A 16 -34.29 -19.36 21.37
C GLU A 16 -34.68 -19.30 22.86
N VAL A 17 -34.97 -20.44 23.44
CA VAL A 17 -35.10 -20.58 24.89
C VAL A 17 -33.72 -20.56 25.52
N GLU A 18 -33.48 -19.65 26.46
CA GLU A 18 -32.20 -19.52 27.14
C GLU A 18 -31.81 -20.86 27.84
N ARG A 19 -30.71 -21.44 27.42
CA ARG A 19 -30.17 -22.70 27.91
C ARG A 19 -29.30 -22.46 29.15
N GLU A 20 -29.78 -22.88 30.32
CA GLU A 20 -29.15 -22.59 31.63
C GLU A 20 -27.72 -23.13 31.72
N ALA A 21 -27.46 -24.33 31.15
CA ALA A 21 -26.12 -24.94 31.12
C ALA A 21 -25.12 -24.06 30.34
N ILE A 22 -25.52 -23.52 29.19
CA ILE A 22 -24.69 -22.61 28.38
C ILE A 22 -24.41 -21.31 29.13
N VAL A 23 -25.41 -20.71 29.78
CA VAL A 23 -25.21 -19.49 30.60
C VAL A 23 -24.18 -19.75 31.72
N LYS A 24 -24.29 -20.88 32.41
CA LYS A 24 -23.33 -21.25 33.46
C LYS A 24 -21.93 -21.47 32.91
N LEU A 25 -21.82 -22.16 31.78
CA LEU A 25 -20.53 -22.41 31.11
C LEU A 25 -19.89 -21.10 30.61
N ALA A 26 -20.66 -20.25 29.94
CA ALA A 26 -20.24 -18.92 29.51
C ALA A 26 -19.67 -18.09 30.69
N LYS A 27 -20.36 -18.11 31.80
CA LYS A 27 -19.89 -17.44 33.02
C LYS A 27 -18.60 -18.05 33.58
N MET A 28 -18.42 -19.34 33.48
CA MET A 28 -17.26 -20.03 34.02
C MET A 28 -16.00 -19.79 33.19
N ILE A 29 -16.09 -19.83 31.86
CA ILE A 29 -14.91 -19.77 30.98
C ILE A 29 -14.48 -18.36 30.59
N THR A 30 -15.34 -17.37 30.69
CA THR A 30 -15.01 -16.01 30.24
C THR A 30 -14.19 -15.20 31.23
N ASP A 31 -13.79 -15.74 32.36
CA ASP A 31 -12.89 -15.07 33.33
C ASP A 31 -13.21 -13.57 33.52
N ARG A 32 -14.44 -13.28 33.86
CA ARG A 32 -14.96 -11.91 33.96
C ARG A 32 -14.45 -11.16 35.19
N VAL A 33 -13.22 -10.69 35.15
CA VAL A 33 -12.78 -9.61 36.06
C VAL A 33 -13.77 -8.44 36.06
N PRO A 34 -14.30 -7.99 34.90
CA PRO A 34 -15.28 -6.92 34.85
C PRO A 34 -16.63 -7.18 35.55
N GLN A 35 -17.07 -8.41 35.70
CA GLN A 35 -18.30 -8.68 36.49
C GLN A 35 -18.19 -8.19 37.93
N LYS A 36 -17.01 -8.36 38.53
CA LYS A 36 -16.72 -7.82 39.86
C LYS A 36 -16.65 -6.29 39.89
N LEU A 37 -16.59 -5.65 38.72
CA LEU A 37 -16.58 -4.20 38.54
C LEU A 37 -17.94 -3.63 38.09
N GLY A 38 -19.02 -4.39 38.19
CA GLY A 38 -20.37 -3.93 37.92
C GLY A 38 -20.93 -4.15 36.52
N MET A 39 -20.42 -5.13 35.79
CA MET A 39 -21.03 -5.58 34.53
C MET A 39 -22.31 -6.39 34.81
N LYS A 40 -23.27 -6.35 33.87
CA LYS A 40 -24.54 -7.09 33.94
C LYS A 40 -24.32 -8.61 33.92
N LYS A 41 -25.33 -9.33 34.44
CA LYS A 41 -25.40 -10.81 34.36
C LYS A 41 -25.43 -11.26 32.91
N ILE A 42 -24.76 -12.39 32.55
CA ILE A 42 -24.84 -13.01 31.24
C ILE A 42 -26.26 -13.49 30.98
N THR A 43 -26.73 -13.20 29.78
CA THR A 43 -28.03 -13.63 29.25
C THR A 43 -27.83 -14.19 27.85
N LYS A 44 -28.88 -14.75 27.23
CA LYS A 44 -28.84 -15.23 25.86
C LYS A 44 -28.42 -14.16 24.82
N TYR A 45 -28.56 -12.87 25.12
CA TYR A 45 -28.17 -11.76 24.24
C TYR A 45 -26.67 -11.42 24.31
N ASP A 46 -25.96 -12.00 25.24
CA ASP A 46 -24.51 -11.75 25.36
C ASP A 46 -23.69 -12.65 24.40
N PRO A 47 -22.60 -12.15 23.85
CA PRO A 47 -21.79 -12.89 22.84
C PRO A 47 -21.27 -14.22 23.39
N GLU A 48 -20.97 -14.28 24.68
CA GLU A 48 -20.49 -15.51 25.30
C GLU A 48 -21.53 -16.63 25.25
N TYR A 49 -22.81 -16.27 25.37
CA TYR A 49 -23.88 -17.25 25.25
C TYR A 49 -24.04 -17.72 23.81
N TRP A 50 -24.30 -16.83 22.85
CA TRP A 50 -24.61 -17.28 21.50
C TRP A 50 -23.43 -17.86 20.74
N GLY A 51 -22.19 -17.46 21.07
CA GLY A 51 -20.98 -18.12 20.56
C GLY A 51 -20.87 -19.58 21.06
N LEU A 52 -21.11 -19.83 22.35
CA LEU A 52 -21.11 -21.19 22.90
C LEU A 52 -22.35 -21.99 22.52
N SER A 53 -23.49 -21.36 22.40
CA SER A 53 -24.75 -21.99 22.00
C SER A 53 -24.61 -22.71 20.65
N ALA A 54 -23.86 -22.11 19.73
CA ALA A 54 -23.54 -22.71 18.44
C ALA A 54 -22.56 -23.89 18.52
N MET A 55 -21.64 -23.87 19.50
CA MET A 55 -20.57 -24.87 19.63
C MET A 55 -20.95 -26.06 20.54
N CYS A 56 -21.91 -25.87 21.46
CA CYS A 56 -22.24 -26.84 22.52
C CYS A 56 -23.68 -27.31 22.51
N THR A 57 -23.90 -28.60 22.72
CA THR A 57 -25.17 -29.14 23.23
C THR A 57 -25.27 -28.92 24.74
N ASP A 58 -26.47 -29.14 25.35
CA ASP A 58 -26.62 -29.02 26.81
C ASP A 58 -25.82 -30.09 27.54
N GLU A 59 -25.75 -31.34 27.02
CA GLU A 59 -24.89 -32.37 27.53
C GLU A 59 -23.41 -31.98 27.55
N MET A 60 -22.91 -31.43 26.42
CA MET A 60 -21.52 -30.93 26.33
C MET A 60 -21.26 -29.83 27.37
N ALA A 61 -22.19 -28.91 27.54
CA ALA A 61 -22.07 -27.85 28.53
C ALA A 61 -22.06 -28.38 29.97
N GLU A 62 -22.91 -29.34 30.29
CA GLU A 62 -22.92 -29.98 31.61
C GLU A 62 -21.63 -30.75 31.91
N ILE A 63 -21.07 -31.44 30.92
CA ILE A 63 -19.76 -32.10 31.04
C ILE A 63 -18.67 -31.08 31.29
N ALA A 64 -18.62 -30.02 30.49
CA ALA A 64 -17.64 -28.93 30.58
C ALA A 64 -17.68 -28.23 31.96
N LEU A 65 -18.89 -28.03 32.54
CA LEU A 65 -19.06 -27.43 33.85
C LEU A 65 -18.40 -28.23 34.98
N LYS A 66 -18.28 -29.57 34.82
CA LYS A 66 -17.61 -30.44 35.78
C LYS A 66 -16.09 -30.47 35.65
N MET A 67 -15.54 -30.04 34.51
CA MET A 67 -14.08 -30.07 34.24
C MET A 67 -13.29 -29.06 35.08
N GLY A 68 -13.83 -27.83 35.16
CA GLY A 68 -13.10 -26.68 35.69
C GLY A 68 -12.05 -26.12 34.67
N VAL A 69 -12.01 -24.82 34.58
CA VAL A 69 -11.16 -24.11 33.59
C VAL A 69 -9.67 -24.38 33.85
N ARG A 70 -8.94 -24.77 32.82
CA ARG A 70 -7.50 -25.08 32.81
C ARG A 70 -7.08 -26.19 33.79
N LYS A 71 -7.99 -27.14 34.07
CA LYS A 71 -7.73 -28.30 34.94
C LYS A 71 -7.75 -29.57 34.10
N PRO A 72 -6.60 -30.10 33.67
CA PRO A 72 -6.56 -31.32 32.87
C PRO A 72 -7.22 -32.50 33.58
N LYS A 73 -7.92 -33.34 32.82
CA LYS A 73 -8.57 -34.59 33.30
C LYS A 73 -8.39 -35.69 32.29
N THR A 74 -7.96 -36.88 32.73
CA THR A 74 -7.96 -38.07 31.89
C THR A 74 -9.39 -38.56 31.68
N LEU A 75 -9.63 -39.42 30.68
CA LEU A 75 -10.96 -40.02 30.42
C LEU A 75 -11.50 -40.72 31.66
N ASP A 76 -10.68 -41.49 32.37
CA ASP A 76 -11.11 -42.23 33.57
C ASP A 76 -11.46 -41.27 34.74
N GLN A 77 -10.78 -40.15 34.84
CA GLN A 77 -11.15 -39.11 35.80
C GLN A 77 -12.48 -38.44 35.41
N MET A 78 -12.72 -38.25 34.14
CA MET A 78 -13.97 -37.68 33.64
C MET A 78 -15.15 -38.66 33.85
N VAL A 79 -14.97 -39.95 33.61
CA VAL A 79 -15.98 -40.99 33.92
C VAL A 79 -16.38 -40.93 35.38
N LYS A 80 -15.40 -40.88 36.30
CA LYS A 80 -15.67 -40.79 37.75
C LYS A 80 -16.39 -39.49 38.12
N LEU A 81 -16.10 -38.40 37.42
CA LEU A 81 -16.64 -37.08 37.72
C LEU A 81 -18.06 -36.92 37.18
N THR A 82 -18.34 -37.47 36.01
CA THR A 82 -19.60 -37.30 35.30
C THR A 82 -20.61 -38.42 35.60
N GLY A 83 -20.12 -39.64 35.81
CA GLY A 83 -20.94 -40.84 35.92
C GLY A 83 -21.45 -41.38 34.58
N ILE A 84 -20.98 -40.79 33.46
CA ILE A 84 -21.37 -41.19 32.10
C ILE A 84 -20.59 -42.44 31.68
N GLU A 85 -21.22 -43.28 30.86
CA GLU A 85 -20.59 -44.46 30.28
C GLU A 85 -19.35 -44.08 29.47
N LYS A 86 -18.25 -44.82 29.64
CA LYS A 86 -16.92 -44.44 29.14
C LYS A 86 -16.90 -44.20 27.63
N LYS A 87 -17.52 -45.10 26.85
CA LYS A 87 -17.53 -45.01 25.39
C LYS A 87 -18.31 -43.76 24.90
N HIS A 88 -19.50 -43.56 25.45
CA HIS A 88 -20.31 -42.39 25.11
C HIS A 88 -19.61 -41.08 25.52
N LEU A 89 -19.00 -41.04 26.71
CA LEU A 89 -18.26 -39.89 27.16
C LEU A 89 -17.05 -39.56 26.25
N GLU A 90 -16.33 -40.61 25.80
CA GLU A 90 -15.20 -40.42 24.86
C GLU A 90 -15.67 -39.82 23.52
N GLU A 91 -16.79 -40.31 22.98
CA GLU A 91 -17.39 -39.77 21.74
C GLU A 91 -17.81 -38.30 21.92
N VAL A 92 -18.45 -37.96 23.05
CA VAL A 92 -18.83 -36.56 23.34
C VAL A 92 -17.62 -35.67 23.54
N LEU A 93 -16.59 -36.08 24.27
CA LEU A 93 -15.37 -35.29 24.46
C LEU A 93 -14.61 -35.09 23.13
N GLN A 94 -14.60 -36.09 22.25
CA GLN A 94 -14.01 -35.95 20.93
C GLN A 94 -14.80 -34.90 20.08
N GLN A 95 -16.13 -34.96 20.12
CA GLN A 95 -16.95 -33.95 19.41
C GLN A 95 -16.77 -32.55 20.01
N MET A 96 -16.66 -32.42 21.33
CA MET A 96 -16.33 -31.13 21.97
C MET A 96 -14.98 -30.60 21.53
N ALA A 97 -13.98 -31.45 21.33
CA ALA A 97 -12.68 -31.06 20.80
C ALA A 97 -12.78 -30.63 19.32
N VAL A 98 -13.55 -31.35 18.49
CA VAL A 98 -13.82 -31.00 17.09
C VAL A 98 -14.53 -29.63 17.01
N ASN A 99 -15.52 -29.38 17.84
CA ASN A 99 -16.24 -28.12 17.92
C ASN A 99 -15.37 -26.96 18.47
N GLY A 100 -14.25 -27.25 19.13
CA GLY A 100 -13.37 -26.28 19.74
C GLY A 100 -13.75 -25.82 21.15
N VAL A 101 -14.66 -26.55 21.83
CA VAL A 101 -15.07 -26.25 23.20
C VAL A 101 -13.97 -26.61 24.19
N ILE A 102 -13.30 -27.76 23.97
CA ILE A 102 -12.18 -28.23 24.78
C ILE A 102 -10.96 -28.50 23.92
N GLU A 103 -9.80 -28.52 24.53
CA GLU A 103 -8.54 -29.02 23.98
C GLU A 103 -8.10 -30.31 24.69
N TYR A 104 -7.05 -30.91 24.17
CA TYR A 104 -6.41 -32.05 24.85
C TYR A 104 -4.90 -32.04 24.65
N ASN A 105 -4.20 -32.70 25.54
CA ASN A 105 -2.74 -32.88 25.49
C ASN A 105 -2.38 -34.22 26.20
N TRP A 106 -1.09 -34.55 26.22
CA TRP A 106 -0.52 -35.69 26.90
C TRP A 106 0.51 -35.30 27.98
N GLU A 107 0.39 -34.08 28.50
CA GLU A 107 1.35 -33.47 29.43
C GLU A 107 1.21 -33.99 30.89
N ASN A 108 1.15 -35.29 31.05
CA ASN A 108 1.18 -35.91 32.35
C ASN A 108 2.25 -36.98 32.40
N PRO A 109 2.71 -37.42 33.62
CA PRO A 109 3.80 -38.40 33.72
C PRO A 109 3.51 -39.76 33.09
N GLN A 110 2.25 -40.11 32.86
CA GLN A 110 1.81 -41.35 32.27
C GLN A 110 1.67 -41.25 30.74
N HIS A 111 1.81 -40.08 30.16
CA HIS A 111 1.56 -39.84 28.74
C HIS A 111 0.14 -40.26 28.29
N GLU A 112 -0.83 -40.13 29.18
CA GLU A 112 -2.24 -40.40 28.88
C GLU A 112 -2.92 -39.16 28.30
N LYS A 113 -3.82 -39.35 27.33
CA LYS A 113 -4.65 -38.26 26.82
C LYS A 113 -5.47 -37.63 27.93
N GLN A 114 -5.36 -36.33 28.13
CA GLN A 114 -6.12 -35.57 29.10
C GLN A 114 -6.82 -34.41 28.42
N TYR A 115 -8.05 -34.16 28.77
CA TYR A 115 -8.91 -33.13 28.24
C TYR A 115 -8.87 -31.90 29.12
N VAL A 116 -8.86 -30.75 28.50
CA VAL A 116 -8.75 -29.43 29.18
C VAL A 116 -9.87 -28.54 28.71
N LEU A 117 -10.63 -27.95 29.61
CA LEU A 117 -11.52 -26.86 29.30
C LEU A 117 -10.67 -25.56 29.27
N PRO A 118 -10.38 -24.97 28.13
CA PRO A 118 -9.55 -23.76 28.06
C PRO A 118 -10.31 -22.54 28.59
N MET A 119 -9.63 -21.42 28.66
CA MET A 119 -10.32 -20.11 28.72
C MET A 119 -11.04 -19.86 27.39
N PHE A 120 -11.95 -18.91 27.38
CA PHE A 120 -12.67 -18.62 26.16
C PHE A 120 -11.78 -17.91 25.14
N VAL A 121 -10.91 -16.97 25.58
CA VAL A 121 -9.91 -16.27 24.76
C VAL A 121 -8.62 -16.09 25.58
N PRO A 122 -7.46 -16.56 25.14
CA PRO A 122 -7.24 -17.51 24.04
C PRO A 122 -7.71 -18.92 24.39
N GLY A 123 -8.39 -19.59 23.46
CA GLY A 123 -8.88 -20.94 23.66
C GLY A 123 -10.10 -21.27 22.80
N SER A 124 -11.25 -21.55 23.43
CA SER A 124 -12.45 -22.05 22.72
C SER A 124 -12.87 -21.17 21.53
N ALA A 125 -12.78 -19.87 21.66
CA ALA A 125 -13.16 -18.95 20.57
C ALA A 125 -12.21 -19.07 19.37
N GLU A 126 -10.91 -19.16 19.58
CA GLU A 126 -9.95 -19.40 18.51
C GLU A 126 -10.19 -20.75 17.83
N PHE A 127 -10.40 -21.78 18.61
CA PHE A 127 -10.59 -23.15 18.08
C PHE A 127 -11.89 -23.28 17.28
N GLY A 128 -12.98 -22.62 17.70
CA GLY A 128 -14.20 -22.52 16.93
C GLY A 128 -13.99 -21.80 15.59
N ASN A 129 -13.26 -20.68 15.58
CA ASN A 129 -12.94 -19.93 14.37
C ASN A 129 -11.95 -20.63 13.43
N MET A 130 -11.22 -21.62 13.89
CA MET A 130 -10.34 -22.45 13.03
C MET A 130 -11.13 -23.56 12.31
N ASN A 131 -12.30 -23.93 12.79
CA ASN A 131 -13.16 -24.94 12.17
C ASN A 131 -13.99 -24.27 11.06
N LEU A 132 -13.62 -24.50 9.79
CA LEU A 132 -14.28 -23.87 8.65
C LEU A 132 -15.76 -24.28 8.53
N GLN A 133 -16.07 -25.57 8.74
CA GLN A 133 -17.44 -26.06 8.71
C GLN A 133 -18.30 -25.36 9.78
N MET A 134 -17.79 -25.22 11.00
CA MET A 134 -18.45 -24.48 12.09
C MET A 134 -18.75 -23.04 11.70
N LEU A 135 -17.82 -22.36 11.03
CA LEU A 135 -18.03 -20.96 10.59
C LEU A 135 -19.01 -20.82 9.43
N GLU A 136 -19.08 -21.81 8.54
CA GLU A 136 -20.05 -21.83 7.44
C GLU A 136 -21.48 -22.06 7.96
N GLU A 137 -21.65 -22.97 8.90
CA GLU A 137 -22.93 -23.28 9.53
C GLU A 137 -23.36 -22.23 10.56
N HIS A 138 -22.39 -21.65 11.28
CA HIS A 138 -22.55 -20.73 12.40
C HIS A 138 -21.65 -19.49 12.31
N PRO A 139 -21.91 -18.55 11.38
CA PRO A 139 -21.10 -17.37 11.20
C PRO A 139 -21.07 -16.44 12.43
N GLU A 140 -22.05 -16.56 13.34
CA GLU A 140 -22.08 -15.87 14.62
C GLU A 140 -20.87 -16.21 15.52
N VAL A 141 -20.27 -17.39 15.39
CA VAL A 141 -19.04 -17.77 16.11
C VAL A 141 -17.88 -16.84 15.73
N GLY A 142 -17.77 -16.45 14.44
CA GLY A 142 -16.79 -15.47 13.99
C GLY A 142 -17.06 -14.06 14.54
N ARG A 143 -18.32 -13.64 14.56
CA ARG A 143 -18.74 -12.33 15.05
C ARG A 143 -18.62 -12.16 16.56
N PHE A 144 -18.82 -13.24 17.30
CA PHE A 144 -18.59 -13.28 18.74
C PHE A 144 -17.22 -12.72 19.13
N PHE A 145 -16.17 -13.09 18.38
CA PHE A 145 -14.80 -12.66 18.63
C PHE A 145 -14.64 -11.13 18.61
N GLU A 146 -15.28 -10.46 17.68
CA GLU A 146 -15.28 -8.99 17.59
C GLU A 146 -16.08 -8.36 18.72
N ARG A 147 -17.22 -8.92 19.03
CA ARG A 147 -18.07 -8.42 20.08
C ARG A 147 -17.38 -8.48 21.44
N MET A 148 -16.66 -9.57 21.72
CA MET A 148 -15.88 -9.72 22.95
C MET A 148 -14.74 -8.74 23.06
N SER A 149 -14.15 -8.28 21.94
CA SER A 149 -13.05 -7.32 21.97
C SER A 149 -13.47 -6.01 22.60
N ARG A 150 -14.75 -5.66 22.54
CA ARG A 150 -15.26 -4.40 23.06
C ARG A 150 -15.80 -4.52 24.47
N LEU A 151 -16.58 -5.53 24.77
CA LEU A 151 -17.32 -5.57 26.03
C LEU A 151 -16.46 -5.69 27.29
N PRO A 152 -15.57 -6.70 27.45
CA PRO A 152 -14.72 -6.74 28.63
C PRO A 152 -13.44 -5.95 28.51
N LEU A 153 -12.81 -5.92 27.33
CA LEU A 153 -11.46 -5.39 27.17
C LEU A 153 -11.39 -3.88 27.27
N GLU A 154 -12.41 -3.15 26.87
CA GLU A 154 -12.47 -1.69 27.02
C GLU A 154 -12.20 -1.21 28.44
N LYS A 155 -12.63 -2.02 29.44
CA LYS A 155 -12.48 -1.70 30.86
C LYS A 155 -11.22 -2.29 31.47
N VAL A 156 -10.77 -3.43 30.96
CA VAL A 156 -9.65 -4.17 31.54
C VAL A 156 -8.32 -3.71 30.95
N THR A 157 -8.27 -3.40 29.65
CA THR A 157 -7.03 -3.04 28.94
C THR A 157 -6.25 -1.91 29.62
N PRO A 158 -6.87 -0.81 30.12
CA PRO A 158 -6.13 0.24 30.82
C PRO A 158 -5.48 -0.20 32.14
N MET A 159 -5.92 -1.33 32.70
CA MET A 159 -5.41 -1.87 33.95
C MET A 159 -4.29 -2.89 33.77
N VAL A 160 -4.17 -3.45 32.56
CA VAL A 160 -3.17 -4.47 32.24
C VAL A 160 -1.79 -3.82 32.12
N PRO A 161 -0.75 -4.32 32.78
CA PRO A 161 0.59 -3.82 32.56
C PRO A 161 1.06 -4.13 31.14
N GLU A 162 1.98 -3.32 30.64
CA GLU A 162 2.63 -3.59 29.36
C GLU A 162 3.25 -4.99 29.34
N GLY A 163 3.12 -5.68 28.19
CA GLY A 163 3.54 -7.08 28.06
C GLY A 163 2.51 -8.13 28.49
N GLY A 164 1.34 -7.72 29.03
CA GLY A 164 0.13 -8.54 29.11
C GLY A 164 -0.07 -9.34 30.40
N ALA A 165 0.93 -9.62 31.21
CA ALA A 165 0.80 -10.30 32.51
C ALA A 165 -0.11 -11.54 32.55
N GLY A 166 0.14 -12.51 31.67
CA GLY A 166 -0.66 -13.76 31.60
C GLY A 166 -1.99 -13.61 30.86
N ILE A 167 -2.11 -12.59 30.02
CA ILE A 167 -3.28 -12.38 29.15
C ILE A 167 -2.84 -12.49 27.69
N GLY A 168 -3.50 -13.36 26.92
CA GLY A 168 -3.45 -13.42 25.46
C GLY A 168 -2.08 -13.78 24.90
N MET A 169 -1.55 -12.88 24.11
CA MET A 169 -0.36 -13.08 23.30
C MET A 169 0.76 -12.13 23.71
N HIS A 170 2.00 -12.52 23.42
CA HIS A 170 3.19 -11.74 23.64
C HIS A 170 3.98 -11.55 22.33
N VAL A 171 4.36 -10.32 22.00
CA VAL A 171 5.17 -10.04 20.81
C VAL A 171 6.58 -10.56 21.01
N ILE A 172 7.03 -11.41 20.12
CA ILE A 172 8.43 -11.82 20.01
C ILE A 172 9.07 -11.06 18.85
N PRO A 173 10.20 -10.36 19.02
CA PRO A 173 10.82 -9.59 17.95
C PRO A 173 11.35 -10.50 16.85
N VAL A 174 11.43 -9.98 15.63
CA VAL A 174 12.15 -10.66 14.54
C VAL A 174 13.58 -10.92 15.00
N GLU A 175 14.03 -12.15 14.93
CA GLU A 175 15.28 -12.59 15.56
C GLU A 175 16.51 -11.84 15.04
N LYS A 176 16.58 -11.58 13.72
CA LYS A 176 17.68 -10.80 13.13
C LYS A 176 17.71 -9.33 13.60
N ALA A 177 16.60 -8.80 14.14
CA ALA A 177 16.57 -7.44 14.67
C ALA A 177 17.20 -7.32 16.07
N ILE A 178 17.39 -8.45 16.76
CA ILE A 178 17.98 -8.54 18.11
C ILE A 178 19.24 -9.40 18.17
N SER A 179 19.70 -9.95 17.06
CA SER A 179 20.88 -10.82 16.98
C SER A 179 22.17 -10.17 17.47
N MET A 180 22.24 -8.82 17.44
CA MET A 180 23.35 -8.03 17.94
C MET A 180 23.12 -7.46 19.35
N GLU A 181 21.98 -7.75 19.99
CA GLU A 181 21.61 -7.28 21.32
C GLU A 181 22.18 -8.20 22.40
N ASN A 182 23.15 -7.67 23.17
CA ASN A 182 23.86 -8.46 24.19
C ASN A 182 23.04 -8.69 25.47
N GLN A 183 21.84 -8.06 25.60
CA GLN A 183 20.99 -8.17 26.79
C GLN A 183 19.76 -9.05 26.56
N SER A 184 19.62 -9.63 25.36
CA SER A 184 18.50 -10.52 25.04
C SER A 184 18.54 -11.79 25.89
N ILE A 185 17.37 -12.37 26.17
CA ILE A 185 17.22 -13.64 26.88
C ILE A 185 16.60 -14.68 25.95
N SER A 186 16.78 -15.96 26.23
CA SER A 186 16.42 -17.05 25.32
C SER A 186 14.95 -17.03 24.87
N ILE A 187 14.02 -16.74 25.77
CA ILE A 187 12.58 -16.70 25.45
C ILE A 187 12.18 -15.55 24.50
N GLU A 188 13.07 -14.59 24.25
CA GLU A 188 12.88 -13.52 23.28
C GLU A 188 13.29 -13.92 21.86
N HIS A 189 13.88 -15.11 21.70
CA HIS A 189 14.30 -15.65 20.40
C HIS A 189 13.31 -16.72 19.90
N ILE A 190 12.88 -16.58 18.66
CA ILE A 190 11.93 -17.51 18.07
C ILE A 190 12.58 -18.90 17.86
N SER A 191 13.89 -18.93 17.59
CA SER A 191 14.68 -20.15 17.48
C SER A 191 14.64 -20.99 18.76
N HIS A 192 14.68 -20.36 19.95
CA HIS A 192 14.55 -21.07 21.23
C HIS A 192 13.27 -21.90 21.32
N TRP A 193 12.16 -21.33 20.87
CA TRP A 193 10.87 -22.02 20.89
C TRP A 193 10.76 -23.10 19.81
N LEU A 194 11.34 -22.88 18.63
CA LEU A 194 11.42 -23.92 17.61
C LEU A 194 12.29 -25.09 18.08
N ASP A 195 13.45 -24.83 18.70
CA ASP A 195 14.32 -25.87 19.23
C ASP A 195 13.63 -26.67 20.34
N LYS A 196 12.90 -25.97 21.22
CA LYS A 196 12.17 -26.62 22.33
C LYS A 196 11.09 -27.62 21.85
N TYR A 197 10.45 -27.33 20.74
CA TYR A 197 9.38 -28.15 20.17
C TYR A 197 9.80 -28.90 18.90
N GLU A 198 11.10 -29.18 18.75
CA GLU A 198 11.66 -29.87 17.56
C GLU A 198 10.83 -31.09 17.17
N GLY A 199 10.42 -31.16 15.89
CA GLY A 199 9.63 -32.26 15.34
C GLY A 199 8.13 -32.24 15.67
N LYS A 200 7.64 -31.23 16.41
CA LYS A 200 6.20 -31.12 16.79
C LYS A 200 5.64 -29.75 16.35
N TYR A 201 5.47 -29.57 15.04
CA TYR A 201 4.90 -28.35 14.45
C TYR A 201 3.72 -28.68 13.54
N ALA A 202 2.68 -27.87 13.59
CA ALA A 202 1.61 -27.87 12.58
C ALA A 202 1.28 -26.45 12.15
N ALA A 203 1.21 -26.21 10.84
CA ALA A 203 0.64 -24.99 10.30
C ALA A 203 -0.87 -25.06 10.39
N SER A 204 -1.50 -23.97 10.78
CA SER A 204 -2.96 -23.87 10.94
C SER A 204 -3.48 -22.51 10.48
N PRO A 205 -4.79 -22.42 10.17
CA PRO A 205 -5.42 -21.15 9.80
C PRO A 205 -5.34 -20.13 10.94
N CYS A 206 -5.33 -18.85 10.57
CA CYS A 206 -5.42 -17.78 11.53
C CYS A 206 -6.88 -17.51 11.92
N SER A 207 -7.26 -17.82 13.15
CA SER A 207 -8.61 -17.60 13.70
C SER A 207 -9.05 -16.13 13.60
N CYS A 208 -8.14 -15.16 13.85
CA CYS A 208 -8.43 -13.75 13.73
C CYS A 208 -8.77 -13.33 12.28
N ARG A 209 -8.01 -13.84 11.27
CA ARG A 209 -8.32 -13.55 9.87
C ARG A 209 -9.66 -14.14 9.47
N ARG A 210 -9.94 -15.39 9.82
CA ARG A 210 -11.23 -16.04 9.55
C ARG A 210 -12.40 -15.33 10.23
N SER A 211 -12.26 -14.97 11.50
CA SER A 211 -13.27 -14.17 12.21
C SER A 211 -13.59 -12.88 11.47
N ARG A 212 -12.57 -12.13 11.04
CA ARG A 212 -12.78 -10.86 10.31
C ARG A 212 -13.45 -11.04 8.95
N GLN A 213 -13.22 -12.15 8.28
CA GLN A 213 -13.87 -12.47 7.01
C GLN A 213 -15.37 -12.76 7.15
N THR A 214 -15.88 -13.15 8.32
CA THR A 214 -17.32 -13.42 8.51
C THR A 214 -18.19 -12.18 8.38
N TYR A 215 -17.63 -10.98 8.39
CA TYR A 215 -18.35 -9.71 8.22
C TYR A 215 -17.64 -8.70 7.32
N GLU A 216 -16.90 -9.23 6.35
CA GLU A 216 -16.32 -8.45 5.24
C GLU A 216 -15.35 -7.34 5.67
N GLU A 217 -14.57 -7.60 6.73
CA GLU A 217 -13.56 -6.66 7.21
C GLU A 217 -12.13 -7.24 7.20
N GLY A 218 -11.88 -8.26 6.41
CA GLY A 218 -10.56 -8.83 6.18
C GLY A 218 -9.60 -7.84 5.49
N CYS A 219 -8.32 -8.15 5.51
CA CYS A 219 -7.26 -7.33 4.92
C CYS A 219 -6.62 -7.94 3.67
N ALA A 220 -7.35 -8.82 2.98
CA ALA A 220 -6.89 -9.53 1.78
C ALA A 220 -5.70 -10.48 1.98
N ASP A 221 -5.37 -10.81 3.23
CA ASP A 221 -4.40 -11.86 3.51
C ASP A 221 -5.10 -13.22 3.38
N ASP A 222 -4.43 -14.19 2.81
CA ASP A 222 -4.86 -15.58 2.91
C ASP A 222 -4.92 -15.99 4.40
N PRO A 223 -6.03 -16.51 4.93
CA PRO A 223 -6.11 -16.92 6.33
C PRO A 223 -5.30 -18.20 6.64
N GLU A 224 -4.90 -18.94 5.61
CA GLU A 224 -4.34 -20.28 5.74
C GLU A 224 -2.87 -20.28 6.17
N SER A 225 -2.54 -21.22 7.05
CA SER A 225 -1.17 -21.59 7.40
C SER A 225 -0.27 -20.51 8.03
N TRP A 226 -0.83 -19.40 8.53
CA TRP A 226 -0.04 -18.37 9.19
C TRP A 226 0.24 -18.62 10.67
N CYS A 227 -0.55 -19.47 11.32
CA CYS A 227 -0.31 -19.83 12.71
C CYS A 227 0.40 -21.19 12.77
N ILE A 228 1.40 -21.30 13.65
CA ILE A 228 2.18 -22.50 13.88
C ILE A 228 1.83 -23.00 15.28
N ALA A 229 1.07 -24.09 15.37
CA ALA A 229 0.86 -24.81 16.61
C ALA A 229 2.11 -25.63 16.94
N VAL A 230 2.46 -25.70 18.23
CA VAL A 230 3.66 -26.40 18.69
C VAL A 230 3.32 -27.39 19.81
N GLY A 231 4.15 -28.43 19.95
CA GLY A 231 3.94 -29.46 20.95
C GLY A 231 2.64 -30.25 20.73
N ASP A 232 1.94 -30.58 21.81
CA ASP A 232 0.69 -31.35 21.73
C ASP A 232 -0.45 -30.57 21.05
N MET A 233 -0.36 -29.24 20.97
CA MET A 233 -1.29 -28.44 20.21
C MET A 233 -1.18 -28.70 18.70
N ALA A 234 -0.02 -29.12 18.20
CA ALA A 234 0.13 -29.51 16.80
C ALA A 234 -0.74 -30.72 16.47
N ASP A 235 -0.75 -31.73 17.35
CA ASP A 235 -1.59 -32.91 17.19
C ASP A 235 -3.08 -32.51 17.29
N TYR A 236 -3.43 -31.67 18.26
CA TYR A 236 -4.80 -31.20 18.46
C TYR A 236 -5.38 -30.51 17.20
N VAL A 237 -4.67 -29.57 16.59
CA VAL A 237 -5.19 -28.83 15.43
C VAL A 237 -5.28 -29.69 14.17
N VAL A 238 -4.46 -30.74 14.06
CA VAL A 238 -4.52 -31.70 12.94
C VAL A 238 -5.67 -32.69 13.13
N GLU A 239 -5.81 -33.29 14.34
CA GLU A 239 -6.76 -34.36 14.61
C GLU A 239 -8.20 -33.87 14.77
N THR A 240 -8.44 -32.57 15.01
CA THR A 240 -9.76 -32.01 15.36
C THR A 240 -10.39 -31.12 14.29
N ASN A 241 -10.05 -31.33 13.02
CA ASN A 241 -10.61 -30.60 11.88
C ASN A 241 -10.45 -29.06 11.97
N LYS A 242 -9.30 -28.61 12.50
CA LYS A 242 -8.97 -27.17 12.58
C LYS A 242 -8.24 -26.65 11.35
N GLY A 243 -8.18 -27.44 10.26
CA GLY A 243 -7.39 -27.10 9.06
C GLY A 243 -5.88 -27.14 9.29
N GLY A 244 -5.45 -27.81 10.37
CA GLY A 244 -4.04 -28.01 10.67
C GLY A 244 -3.39 -29.06 9.77
N ARG A 245 -2.11 -28.87 9.46
CA ARG A 245 -1.25 -29.87 8.82
C ARG A 245 0.13 -29.87 9.47
N TYR A 246 0.70 -31.06 9.65
CA TYR A 246 2.09 -31.16 10.15
C TYR A 246 3.07 -30.51 9.15
N ILE A 247 4.07 -29.85 9.69
CA ILE A 247 5.11 -29.18 8.92
C ILE A 247 6.50 -29.52 9.47
N THR A 248 7.51 -29.35 8.63
CA THR A 248 8.91 -29.46 9.04
C THR A 248 9.40 -28.16 9.67
N ARG A 249 10.60 -28.18 10.26
CA ARG A 249 11.28 -26.97 10.76
C ARG A 249 11.55 -25.97 9.63
N GLU A 250 11.96 -26.48 8.46
CA GLU A 250 12.23 -25.65 7.29
C GLU A 250 10.97 -24.94 6.80
N GLU A 251 9.84 -25.64 6.77
CA GLU A 251 8.55 -25.03 6.43
C GLU A 251 8.13 -23.98 7.46
N ALA A 252 8.37 -24.24 8.76
CA ALA A 252 8.08 -23.26 9.81
C ALA A 252 8.92 -21.99 9.63
N LEU A 253 10.21 -22.13 9.33
CA LEU A 253 11.11 -21.00 9.03
C LEU A 253 10.69 -20.25 7.76
N ASP A 254 10.22 -20.95 6.72
CA ASP A 254 9.70 -20.32 5.50
C ASP A 254 8.43 -19.49 5.77
N ILE A 255 7.51 -20.02 6.59
CA ILE A 255 6.31 -19.28 7.03
C ILE A 255 6.71 -18.01 7.80
N LEU A 256 7.66 -18.09 8.72
CA LEU A 256 8.16 -16.94 9.48
C LEU A 256 8.80 -15.91 8.57
N LYS A 257 9.64 -16.34 7.63
CA LYS A 257 10.26 -15.45 6.63
C LYS A 257 9.22 -14.72 5.79
N LYS A 258 8.23 -15.43 5.25
CA LYS A 258 7.12 -14.84 4.48
C LYS A 258 6.32 -13.85 5.33
N ALA A 259 6.12 -14.13 6.61
CA ALA A 259 5.47 -13.21 7.53
C ALA A 259 6.27 -11.91 7.71
N GLU A 260 7.59 -12.00 7.91
CA GLU A 260 8.48 -10.84 8.00
C GLU A 260 8.46 -10.01 6.71
N GLU A 261 8.48 -10.66 5.54
CA GLU A 261 8.41 -10.00 4.23
C GLU A 261 7.12 -9.18 4.09
N ASN A 262 6.00 -9.71 4.58
CA ASN A 262 4.70 -9.05 4.57
C ASN A 262 4.49 -8.05 5.72
N GLY A 263 5.43 -7.91 6.65
CA GLY A 263 5.32 -7.02 7.80
C GLY A 263 4.40 -7.55 8.91
N PHE A 264 4.18 -8.86 8.97
CA PHE A 264 3.39 -9.48 10.03
C PHE A 264 4.20 -9.64 11.30
N VAL A 265 3.52 -9.50 12.43
CA VAL A 265 4.12 -9.53 13.76
C VAL A 265 4.13 -10.95 14.31
N HIS A 266 5.30 -11.41 14.74
CA HIS A 266 5.40 -12.65 15.48
C HIS A 266 4.88 -12.48 16.90
N GLN A 267 4.01 -13.38 17.32
CA GLN A 267 3.51 -13.46 18.69
C GLN A 267 3.54 -14.90 19.18
N ILE A 268 3.83 -15.05 20.45
CA ILE A 268 3.73 -16.35 21.16
C ILE A 268 2.61 -16.28 22.19
N THR A 269 2.07 -17.42 22.58
CA THR A 269 1.07 -17.45 23.66
C THR A 269 1.69 -17.10 25.00
N ASN A 270 0.96 -16.34 25.84
CA ASN A 270 1.45 -15.75 27.09
C ASN A 270 0.53 -16.08 28.27
N ILE A 271 0.15 -17.36 28.42
CA ILE A 271 -0.78 -17.78 29.47
C ILE A 271 -0.28 -18.95 30.33
N ASP A 272 0.84 -19.55 29.92
CA ASP A 272 1.40 -20.75 30.56
C ASP A 272 2.72 -20.50 31.31
N GLY A 273 3.14 -19.21 31.43
CA GLY A 273 4.41 -18.83 32.02
C GLY A 273 5.58 -18.92 31.04
N GLU A 274 6.82 -18.85 31.57
CA GLU A 274 8.04 -18.75 30.76
C GLU A 274 8.48 -20.08 30.12
N ASP A 275 7.92 -21.20 30.61
CA ASP A 275 8.35 -22.53 30.17
C ASP A 275 7.54 -23.12 29.05
N LYS A 276 6.42 -22.54 28.67
CA LYS A 276 5.51 -23.14 27.73
C LYS A 276 4.81 -22.14 26.83
N ILE A 277 4.74 -22.49 25.55
CA ILE A 277 3.83 -21.90 24.57
C ILE A 277 3.08 -23.03 23.85
N PHE A 278 1.96 -22.73 23.23
CA PHE A 278 1.26 -23.67 22.36
C PHE A 278 1.12 -23.20 20.90
N ALA A 279 1.42 -21.93 20.62
CA ALA A 279 1.39 -21.40 19.27
C ALA A 279 2.37 -20.24 19.05
N ILE A 280 2.87 -20.17 17.83
CA ILE A 280 3.57 -19.02 17.25
C ILE A 280 2.67 -18.44 16.15
N CYS A 281 2.22 -17.22 16.34
CA CYS A 281 1.31 -16.53 15.41
C CYS A 281 2.06 -15.53 14.55
N ASN A 282 1.61 -15.34 13.30
CA ASN A 282 2.12 -14.35 12.34
C ASN A 282 1.01 -13.35 12.01
N CYS A 283 0.96 -12.27 12.76
CA CYS A 283 -0.24 -11.46 12.93
C CYS A 283 -0.25 -10.21 12.07
N ASN A 284 -1.33 -10.03 11.28
CA ASN A 284 -1.65 -8.73 10.71
C ASN A 284 -2.36 -7.87 11.77
N VAL A 285 -1.83 -6.70 12.07
CA VAL A 285 -2.36 -5.80 13.10
C VAL A 285 -3.79 -5.35 12.84
N ASN A 286 -4.20 -5.27 11.59
CA ASN A 286 -5.54 -4.80 11.22
C ASN A 286 -6.65 -5.81 11.53
N VAL A 287 -6.30 -7.09 11.70
CA VAL A 287 -7.25 -8.17 12.01
C VAL A 287 -6.96 -8.84 13.35
N CYS A 288 -5.71 -8.82 13.82
CA CYS A 288 -5.31 -9.49 15.05
C CYS A 288 -6.01 -8.88 16.28
N TYR A 289 -6.68 -9.74 17.03
CA TYR A 289 -7.40 -9.37 18.23
C TYR A 289 -6.48 -8.77 19.31
N ALA A 290 -5.35 -9.39 19.58
CA ALA A 290 -4.43 -8.95 20.64
C ALA A 290 -3.75 -7.61 20.29
N LEU A 291 -3.40 -7.38 19.02
CA LEU A 291 -2.65 -6.18 18.61
C LEU A 291 -3.55 -4.95 18.42
N ARG A 292 -4.77 -5.12 17.88
CA ARG A 292 -5.63 -3.97 17.57
C ARG A 292 -6.35 -3.37 18.78
N THR A 293 -6.54 -4.12 19.86
CA THR A 293 -7.25 -3.64 21.07
C THR A 293 -6.59 -2.42 21.69
N SER A 294 -5.27 -2.41 21.78
CA SER A 294 -4.53 -1.26 22.30
C SER A 294 -4.70 -0.02 21.43
N GLN A 295 -4.79 -0.18 20.13
CA GLN A 295 -5.03 0.92 19.18
C GLN A 295 -6.47 1.43 19.29
N LEU A 296 -7.45 0.51 19.33
CA LEU A 296 -8.87 0.84 19.44
C LEU A 296 -9.17 1.63 20.71
N PHE A 297 -8.67 1.16 21.85
CA PHE A 297 -8.94 1.77 23.15
C PHE A 297 -7.89 2.82 23.55
N ASN A 298 -6.92 3.07 22.68
CA ASN A 298 -5.87 4.05 22.90
C ASN A 298 -5.11 3.80 24.21
N THR A 299 -4.78 2.55 24.50
CA THR A 299 -4.15 2.09 25.74
C THR A 299 -2.74 1.57 25.48
N PRO A 300 -1.91 1.39 26.52
CA PRO A 300 -0.61 0.71 26.38
C PRO A 300 -0.76 -0.69 25.78
N ASN A 301 0.25 -1.10 25.02
CA ASN A 301 0.20 -2.38 24.33
C ASN A 301 0.27 -3.55 25.32
N MET A 302 -0.79 -4.33 25.42
CA MET A 302 -0.81 -5.58 26.16
C MET A 302 0.13 -6.61 25.52
N SER A 303 0.17 -6.65 24.18
CA SER A 303 1.05 -7.53 23.45
C SER A 303 2.21 -6.71 22.88
N ARG A 304 3.33 -6.75 23.56
CA ARG A 304 4.60 -6.12 23.15
C ARG A 304 5.80 -6.91 23.66
N SER A 305 6.97 -6.66 23.10
CA SER A 305 8.25 -7.17 23.55
C SER A 305 8.93 -6.21 24.55
N ALA A 306 10.09 -6.62 25.07
CA ALA A 306 10.97 -5.77 25.88
C ALA A 306 11.62 -4.63 25.11
N TYR A 307 11.45 -4.58 23.80
CA TYR A 307 12.22 -3.69 22.94
C TYR A 307 11.43 -2.47 22.48
N VAL A 308 12.17 -1.42 22.14
CA VAL A 308 11.68 -0.17 21.55
C VAL A 308 12.58 0.20 20.38
N ALA A 309 12.00 0.59 19.25
CA ALA A 309 12.77 1.07 18.12
C ALA A 309 13.27 2.49 18.35
N LYS A 310 14.53 2.76 17.98
CA LYS A 310 15.13 4.09 17.96
C LYS A 310 15.76 4.37 16.61
N VAL A 311 15.75 5.63 16.18
CA VAL A 311 16.29 6.05 14.88
C VAL A 311 17.61 6.77 15.08
N GLU A 312 18.63 6.33 14.36
CA GLU A 312 19.87 7.05 14.14
C GLU A 312 19.68 8.00 12.96
N THR A 313 19.35 9.25 13.25
CA THR A 313 18.91 10.24 12.24
C THR A 313 19.97 10.51 11.18
N GLU A 314 21.27 10.40 11.52
CA GLU A 314 22.38 10.61 10.58
C GLU A 314 22.40 9.55 9.46
N ASN A 315 21.97 8.34 9.76
CA ASN A 315 21.88 7.26 8.77
C ASN A 315 20.56 7.28 8.01
N CYS A 316 19.53 7.91 8.58
CA CYS A 316 18.18 7.90 7.99
C CYS A 316 18.09 8.76 6.73
N VAL A 317 17.44 8.24 5.71
CA VAL A 317 17.19 8.89 4.42
C VAL A 317 15.70 9.11 4.13
N ALA A 318 14.84 9.01 5.13
CA ALA A 318 13.39 9.18 5.00
C ALA A 318 12.76 8.38 3.84
N CYS A 319 13.28 7.18 3.54
CA CYS A 319 12.73 6.36 2.46
C CYS A 319 11.29 5.91 2.73
N GLY A 320 10.89 5.82 4.00
CA GLY A 320 9.53 5.48 4.42
C GLY A 320 9.26 3.97 4.53
N ARG A 321 10.22 3.09 4.25
CA ARG A 321 10.01 1.63 4.34
C ARG A 321 9.59 1.19 5.75
N CYS A 322 10.26 1.69 6.77
CA CYS A 322 9.90 1.43 8.16
C CYS A 322 8.50 1.96 8.53
N VAL A 323 8.05 3.05 7.91
CA VAL A 323 6.69 3.60 8.09
C VAL A 323 5.64 2.71 7.42
N GLU A 324 5.90 2.31 6.17
CA GLU A 324 5.00 1.45 5.38
C GLU A 324 4.73 0.11 6.07
N TYR A 325 5.75 -0.47 6.69
CA TYR A 325 5.67 -1.77 7.33
C TYR A 325 5.43 -1.72 8.84
N CYS A 326 5.38 -0.55 9.47
CA CYS A 326 5.14 -0.47 10.91
C CYS A 326 3.73 -0.91 11.28
N PRO A 327 3.54 -2.08 11.94
CA PRO A 327 2.22 -2.59 12.25
C PRO A 327 1.46 -1.73 13.26
N ALA A 328 2.17 -1.12 14.19
CA ALA A 328 1.59 -0.29 15.25
C ALA A 328 1.39 1.18 14.85
N GLY A 329 1.82 1.59 13.64
CA GLY A 329 1.81 3.00 13.24
C GLY A 329 2.69 3.89 14.13
N ALA A 330 3.69 3.31 14.78
CA ALA A 330 4.59 4.02 15.68
C ALA A 330 5.68 4.80 14.94
N VAL A 331 6.06 4.35 13.74
CA VAL A 331 7.08 5.02 12.91
C VAL A 331 6.39 5.95 11.94
N LYS A 332 6.87 7.19 11.90
CA LYS A 332 6.37 8.25 11.01
C LYS A 332 7.55 8.87 10.26
N LEU A 333 7.25 9.57 9.16
CA LEU A 333 8.23 10.45 8.52
C LEU A 333 8.20 11.83 9.18
N GLY A 334 9.36 12.42 9.31
CA GLY A 334 9.57 13.74 9.85
C GLY A 334 10.78 14.43 9.22
N GLN A 335 11.18 15.53 9.81
CA GLN A 335 12.27 16.38 9.37
C GLN A 335 13.54 16.06 10.17
N LYS A 336 14.69 16.09 9.50
CA LYS A 336 16.01 15.95 10.14
C LYS A 336 16.60 17.30 10.52
N LEU A 337 16.40 18.32 9.69
CA LEU A 337 16.98 19.64 9.86
C LEU A 337 16.28 20.41 11.00
N CYS A 338 17.04 21.09 11.84
CA CYS A 338 16.51 21.94 12.89
C CYS A 338 15.87 23.22 12.35
N ARG A 339 15.12 23.92 13.20
CA ARG A 339 14.52 25.21 12.89
C ARG A 339 15.57 26.32 12.78
N LYS A 340 15.21 27.47 12.21
CA LYS A 340 16.09 28.66 12.10
C LYS A 340 16.60 29.16 13.43
N ASP A 341 15.81 29.04 14.50
CA ASP A 341 16.21 29.39 15.86
C ASP A 341 17.16 28.38 16.52
N GLY A 342 17.48 27.28 15.83
CA GLY A 342 18.34 26.20 16.32
C GLY A 342 17.62 25.18 17.19
N SER A 343 16.31 25.27 17.38
CA SER A 343 15.54 24.27 18.09
C SER A 343 15.27 23.04 17.23
N ASP A 344 15.24 21.88 17.87
CA ASP A 344 14.79 20.65 17.23
C ASP A 344 13.28 20.63 17.05
N VAL A 345 12.83 19.86 16.07
CA VAL A 345 11.40 19.65 15.84
C VAL A 345 10.88 18.61 16.82
N GLU A 346 9.89 19.01 17.62
CA GLU A 346 9.19 18.09 18.51
C GLU A 346 8.00 17.44 17.78
N TYR A 347 7.86 16.13 17.97
CA TYR A 347 6.77 15.34 17.37
C TYR A 347 5.76 14.91 18.44
N PRO A 348 4.46 14.89 18.09
CA PRO A 348 3.43 14.44 19.01
C PRO A 348 3.65 12.97 19.39
N LYS A 349 3.48 12.66 20.67
CA LYS A 349 3.55 11.31 21.22
C LYS A 349 2.17 10.85 21.66
N HIS A 350 1.94 9.55 21.56
CA HIS A 350 0.75 8.93 22.11
C HIS A 350 0.66 9.18 23.64
N VAL A 351 -0.48 9.63 24.09
CA VAL A 351 -0.72 9.92 25.50
C VAL A 351 -1.09 8.64 26.26
N LEU A 352 -0.27 8.25 27.23
CA LEU A 352 -0.50 7.06 28.04
C LEU A 352 -1.60 7.26 29.08
N PRO A 353 -2.29 6.19 29.54
CA PRO A 353 -3.36 6.27 30.53
C PRO A 353 -2.95 6.95 31.84
N SER A 354 -1.70 6.80 32.25
CA SER A 354 -1.17 7.43 33.47
C SER A 354 -0.97 8.94 33.38
N GLU A 355 -1.13 9.52 32.19
CA GLU A 355 -0.90 10.96 31.99
C GLU A 355 -2.19 11.78 32.02
N LYS A 356 -3.35 11.16 31.80
CA LYS A 356 -4.66 11.81 31.93
C LYS A 356 -5.79 10.81 32.22
N LYS A 357 -6.97 11.31 32.53
CA LYS A 357 -8.16 10.48 32.77
C LYS A 357 -8.59 9.79 31.47
N TRP A 358 -8.83 8.49 31.55
CA TRP A 358 -9.28 7.68 30.42
C TRP A 358 -10.76 7.38 30.49
N GLY A 359 -11.40 7.35 29.33
CA GLY A 359 -12.79 6.98 29.13
C GLY A 359 -13.07 6.76 27.65
N PRO A 360 -14.33 6.50 27.28
CA PRO A 360 -14.70 6.30 25.87
C PRO A 360 -14.29 7.43 24.93
N GLU A 361 -14.19 8.65 25.44
CA GLU A 361 -13.73 9.83 24.71
C GLU A 361 -12.26 9.75 24.24
N MET A 362 -11.52 8.81 24.79
CA MET A 362 -10.11 8.56 24.43
C MET A 362 -9.96 7.48 23.36
N TRP A 363 -11.06 6.82 22.96
CA TRP A 363 -11.01 5.77 21.96
C TRP A 363 -10.86 6.37 20.56
N ASP A 364 -10.09 5.70 19.75
CA ASP A 364 -9.94 6.00 18.33
C ASP A 364 -10.83 5.07 17.51
N GLU A 365 -12.05 5.49 17.20
CA GLU A 365 -12.97 4.72 16.36
C GLU A 365 -12.44 4.48 14.95
N ASN A 366 -11.55 5.36 14.50
CA ASN A 366 -10.92 5.28 13.18
C ASN A 366 -9.46 4.78 13.25
N TYR A 367 -9.07 4.10 14.33
CA TYR A 367 -7.69 3.64 14.52
C TYR A 367 -7.13 2.87 13.31
N ARG A 368 -7.98 2.12 12.61
CA ARG A 368 -7.61 1.35 11.42
C ARG A 368 -7.22 2.22 10.23
N ASP A 369 -7.81 3.41 10.13
CA ASP A 369 -7.53 4.38 9.08
C ASP A 369 -6.46 5.39 9.50
N ASN A 370 -6.40 5.73 10.79
CA ASN A 370 -5.52 6.77 11.32
C ASN A 370 -4.11 6.30 11.67
N ASN A 371 -3.90 5.02 11.95
CA ASN A 371 -2.59 4.50 12.35
C ASN A 371 -1.55 4.47 11.21
N ARG A 372 -1.95 4.70 9.97
CA ARG A 372 -1.10 4.68 8.77
C ARG A 372 -0.77 6.08 8.23
N ILE A 373 -0.79 7.10 9.06
CA ILE A 373 -0.33 8.44 8.65
C ILE A 373 1.19 8.41 8.45
N ASN A 374 1.64 8.84 7.27
CA ASN A 374 3.02 8.70 6.83
C ASN A 374 3.96 9.83 7.28
N CYS A 375 3.44 10.95 7.77
CA CYS A 375 4.25 12.04 8.31
C CYS A 375 3.54 12.76 9.44
N TYR A 376 4.32 13.52 10.21
CA TYR A 376 3.81 14.44 11.22
C TYR A 376 3.49 15.81 10.62
N ASP A 377 2.81 16.66 11.37
CA ASP A 377 2.42 18.02 10.95
C ASP A 377 3.61 18.90 10.57
N THR A 378 4.79 18.57 11.05
CA THR A 378 6.04 19.28 10.72
C THR A 378 6.60 18.93 9.34
N GLY A 379 6.05 17.93 8.68
CA GLY A 379 6.44 17.53 7.33
C GLY A 379 7.75 16.75 7.24
N THR A 380 8.08 16.35 6.03
CA THR A 380 9.30 15.59 5.68
C THR A 380 9.91 16.13 4.38
N ALA A 381 10.91 15.42 3.81
CA ALA A 381 11.64 15.82 2.61
C ALA A 381 10.71 16.21 1.43
N PRO A 382 10.78 17.46 0.94
CA PRO A 382 9.88 17.94 -0.10
C PRO A 382 9.96 17.14 -1.42
N CYS A 383 11.15 16.65 -1.76
CA CYS A 383 11.34 15.82 -2.96
C CYS A 383 10.52 14.52 -2.94
N LYS A 384 10.25 13.95 -1.75
CA LYS A 384 9.38 12.78 -1.60
C LYS A 384 7.91 13.18 -1.64
N THR A 385 7.53 14.26 -0.95
CA THR A 385 6.13 14.71 -0.89
C THR A 385 5.61 15.21 -2.22
N ALA A 386 6.44 15.95 -2.97
CA ALA A 386 6.09 16.47 -4.29
C ALA A 386 6.00 15.40 -5.39
N CYS A 387 6.65 14.25 -5.22
CA CYS A 387 6.56 13.17 -6.18
C CYS A 387 5.19 12.46 -6.07
N PRO A 388 4.37 12.36 -7.13
CA PRO A 388 3.09 11.67 -7.07
C PRO A 388 3.17 10.21 -6.62
N ALA A 389 4.27 9.53 -6.96
CA ALA A 389 4.54 8.16 -6.55
C ALA A 389 5.29 8.06 -5.21
N HIS A 390 5.62 9.18 -4.57
CA HIS A 390 6.36 9.26 -3.31
C HIS A 390 7.64 8.41 -3.28
N ILE A 391 8.42 8.47 -4.37
CA ILE A 391 9.68 7.72 -4.49
C ILE A 391 10.65 8.16 -3.39
N ALA A 392 11.44 7.21 -2.89
CA ALA A 392 12.43 7.42 -1.84
C ALA A 392 13.68 8.15 -2.34
N VAL A 393 13.54 9.43 -2.74
CA VAL A 393 14.59 10.21 -3.42
C VAL A 393 15.90 10.23 -2.62
N GLN A 394 15.88 10.63 -1.35
CA GLN A 394 17.09 10.67 -0.52
C GLN A 394 17.77 9.29 -0.42
N GLY A 395 16.97 8.22 -0.41
CA GLY A 395 17.46 6.85 -0.32
C GLY A 395 18.28 6.45 -1.53
N TYR A 396 17.72 6.57 -2.73
CA TYR A 396 18.45 6.17 -3.93
C TYR A 396 19.62 7.12 -4.26
N LEU A 397 19.55 8.41 -3.90
CA LEU A 397 20.71 9.32 -4.00
C LEU A 397 21.86 8.84 -3.10
N LYS A 398 21.58 8.45 -1.84
CA LYS A 398 22.60 7.94 -0.92
C LYS A 398 23.19 6.62 -1.40
N MET A 399 22.38 5.70 -1.92
CA MET A 399 22.85 4.44 -2.50
C MET A 399 23.72 4.69 -3.75
N ALA A 400 23.30 5.60 -4.62
CA ALA A 400 24.07 5.97 -5.80
C ALA A 400 25.43 6.59 -5.43
N ALA A 401 25.47 7.46 -4.40
CA ALA A 401 26.71 8.00 -3.84
C ALA A 401 27.69 6.90 -3.37
N GLN A 402 27.15 5.75 -2.94
CA GLN A 402 27.93 4.58 -2.49
C GLN A 402 28.25 3.60 -3.62
N GLY A 403 27.85 3.85 -4.85
CA GLY A 403 28.02 2.91 -5.98
C GLY A 403 27.06 1.70 -5.94
N ARG A 404 26.04 1.72 -5.08
CA ARG A 404 25.04 0.67 -4.91
C ARG A 404 23.88 0.85 -5.89
N TYR A 405 24.16 0.81 -7.19
CA TYR A 405 23.18 1.18 -8.21
C TYR A 405 22.01 0.21 -8.31
N GLN A 406 22.25 -1.10 -8.15
CA GLN A 406 21.18 -2.11 -8.16
C GLN A 406 20.22 -1.95 -6.96
N ASP A 407 20.77 -1.68 -5.77
CA ASP A 407 19.95 -1.41 -4.57
C ASP A 407 19.14 -0.13 -4.74
N ALA A 408 19.75 0.90 -5.33
CA ALA A 408 19.07 2.16 -5.67
C ALA A 408 17.91 1.92 -6.65
N LEU A 409 18.12 1.10 -7.66
CA LEU A 409 17.07 0.71 -8.62
C LEU A 409 15.94 -0.07 -7.93
N ALA A 410 16.30 -1.04 -7.10
CA ALA A 410 15.34 -1.82 -6.32
C ALA A 410 14.46 -0.90 -5.44
N LEU A 411 15.08 0.08 -4.79
CA LEU A 411 14.37 1.08 -3.99
C LEU A 411 13.43 1.96 -4.82
N ILE A 412 13.85 2.38 -6.02
CA ILE A 412 12.99 3.14 -6.94
C ILE A 412 11.80 2.29 -7.38
N LYS A 413 12.02 1.02 -7.77
CA LYS A 413 10.97 0.11 -8.27
C LYS A 413 9.90 -0.22 -7.22
N LYS A 414 10.14 0.02 -5.94
CA LYS A 414 9.08 -0.07 -4.90
C LYS A 414 7.91 0.91 -5.14
N ASN A 415 8.16 2.02 -5.82
CA ASN A 415 7.16 3.05 -6.08
C ASN A 415 7.03 3.43 -7.56
N ASN A 416 7.99 3.04 -8.40
CA ASN A 416 8.00 3.34 -9.83
C ASN A 416 8.58 2.16 -10.60
N PRO A 417 7.76 1.39 -11.33
CA PRO A 417 8.21 0.24 -12.12
C PRO A 417 8.92 0.61 -13.42
N LEU A 418 8.86 1.88 -13.84
CA LEU A 418 9.38 2.39 -15.11
C LEU A 418 10.44 3.49 -14.88
N PRO A 419 11.54 3.22 -14.12
CA PRO A 419 12.52 4.25 -13.77
C PRO A 419 13.28 4.80 -14.97
N ALA A 420 13.60 3.98 -15.99
CA ALA A 420 14.27 4.44 -17.20
C ALA A 420 13.37 5.41 -17.99
N VAL A 421 12.12 5.05 -18.21
CA VAL A 421 11.13 5.93 -18.85
C VAL A 421 11.03 7.27 -18.11
N CYS A 422 10.81 7.24 -16.79
CA CYS A 422 10.72 8.48 -16.00
C CYS A 422 12.02 9.29 -15.98
N GLY A 423 13.20 8.66 -16.13
CA GLY A 423 14.48 9.37 -16.25
C GLY A 423 14.64 10.16 -17.54
N HIS A 424 13.80 9.94 -18.55
CA HIS A 424 13.83 10.66 -19.81
C HIS A 424 12.75 11.75 -19.91
N ILE A 425 11.58 11.54 -19.28
CA ILE A 425 10.38 12.37 -19.55
C ILE A 425 9.68 12.90 -18.30
N CYS A 426 10.25 12.77 -17.11
CA CYS A 426 9.63 13.27 -15.88
C CYS A 426 9.62 14.81 -15.84
N ASN A 427 8.53 15.37 -15.33
CA ASN A 427 8.39 16.80 -15.11
C ASN A 427 9.11 17.33 -13.86
N ARG A 428 9.87 16.52 -13.18
CA ARG A 428 10.83 16.86 -12.12
C ARG A 428 10.27 17.66 -10.93
N ARG A 429 9.01 17.49 -10.54
CA ARG A 429 8.40 18.17 -9.37
C ARG A 429 9.25 18.04 -8.10
N CYS A 430 9.97 16.92 -7.94
CA CYS A 430 10.89 16.70 -6.83
C CYS A 430 12.08 17.68 -6.83
N GLU A 431 12.54 18.11 -7.99
CA GLU A 431 13.58 19.13 -8.13
C GLU A 431 13.02 20.53 -7.83
N ASP A 432 11.84 20.87 -8.35
CA ASP A 432 11.17 22.15 -8.07
C ASP A 432 10.91 22.33 -6.58
N ALA A 433 10.56 21.22 -5.89
CA ALA A 433 10.33 21.21 -4.45
C ALA A 433 11.61 21.14 -3.62
N CYS A 434 12.77 20.83 -4.20
CA CYS A 434 14.00 20.55 -3.48
C CYS A 434 14.45 21.70 -2.58
N THR A 435 14.66 21.42 -1.28
CA THR A 435 15.15 22.41 -0.30
C THR A 435 16.47 23.04 -0.72
N ARG A 436 17.35 22.31 -1.41
CA ARG A 436 18.62 22.85 -1.89
C ARG A 436 18.40 24.03 -2.84
N GLY A 437 17.28 24.07 -3.57
CA GLY A 437 16.92 25.19 -4.43
C GLY A 437 16.74 26.53 -3.70
N THR A 438 16.61 26.53 -2.37
CA THR A 438 16.56 27.77 -1.57
C THR A 438 17.94 28.35 -1.26
N ILE A 439 19.02 27.58 -1.53
CA ILE A 439 20.41 27.98 -1.26
C ILE A 439 21.10 28.39 -2.56
N ASP A 440 21.10 27.48 -3.53
CA ASP A 440 21.74 27.67 -4.85
C ASP A 440 20.84 27.05 -5.94
N GLN A 441 21.08 25.81 -6.32
CA GLN A 441 20.31 25.08 -7.33
C GLN A 441 19.86 23.74 -6.78
N ALA A 442 18.64 23.33 -7.11
CA ALA A 442 18.10 22.02 -6.76
C ALA A 442 19.04 20.87 -7.21
N ILE A 443 18.96 19.75 -6.53
CA ILE A 443 19.66 18.52 -6.94
C ILE A 443 19.11 18.07 -8.30
N ALA A 444 19.97 17.63 -9.23
CA ALA A 444 19.59 16.98 -10.49
C ALA A 444 19.10 15.53 -10.24
N ILE A 445 17.97 15.44 -9.57
CA ILE A 445 17.40 14.18 -9.06
C ILE A 445 17.06 13.22 -10.19
N ASP A 446 16.54 13.77 -11.28
CA ASP A 446 16.08 12.98 -12.42
C ASP A 446 17.25 12.40 -13.20
N GLU A 447 18.33 13.17 -13.37
CA GLU A 447 19.54 12.71 -14.06
C GLU A 447 20.23 11.58 -13.27
N VAL A 448 20.27 11.65 -11.94
CA VAL A 448 20.78 10.54 -11.11
C VAL A 448 19.89 9.30 -11.28
N LYS A 449 18.56 9.45 -11.33
CA LYS A 449 17.64 8.34 -11.59
C LYS A 449 17.84 7.76 -13.00
N LYS A 450 18.01 8.61 -14.03
CA LYS A 450 18.35 8.19 -15.40
C LYS A 450 19.63 7.37 -15.43
N PHE A 451 20.68 7.81 -14.71
CA PHE A 451 21.93 7.07 -14.59
C PHE A 451 21.75 5.69 -13.95
N ILE A 452 21.03 5.61 -12.81
CA ILE A 452 20.78 4.34 -12.11
C ILE A 452 20.06 3.36 -13.04
N ALA A 453 19.03 3.79 -13.73
CA ALA A 453 18.30 2.97 -14.68
C ALA A 453 19.16 2.55 -15.88
N ALA A 454 20.03 3.43 -16.38
CA ALA A 454 20.93 3.12 -17.47
C ALA A 454 21.99 2.05 -17.12
N GLN A 455 22.39 1.93 -15.84
CA GLN A 455 23.25 0.84 -15.40
C GLN A 455 22.56 -0.52 -15.57
N ASP A 456 21.30 -0.61 -15.19
CA ASP A 456 20.49 -1.83 -15.35
C ASP A 456 20.22 -2.15 -16.82
N LEU A 457 19.91 -1.15 -17.66
CA LEU A 457 19.68 -1.36 -19.09
C LEU A 457 20.91 -1.94 -19.82
N LYS A 458 22.11 -1.67 -19.31
CA LYS A 458 23.39 -2.18 -19.86
C LYS A 458 23.84 -3.48 -19.21
N ALA A 459 23.20 -3.92 -18.12
CA ALA A 459 23.59 -5.12 -17.40
C ALA A 459 23.27 -6.39 -18.20
N GLU A 460 24.13 -7.40 -18.11
CA GLU A 460 23.87 -8.71 -18.70
C GLU A 460 22.62 -9.37 -18.13
N THR A 461 22.37 -9.17 -16.83
CA THR A 461 21.16 -9.64 -16.14
C THR A 461 20.44 -8.45 -15.54
N ARG A 462 19.22 -8.21 -15.98
CA ARG A 462 18.35 -7.15 -15.50
C ARG A 462 17.80 -7.48 -14.10
N TYR A 463 17.60 -6.44 -13.31
CA TYR A 463 16.97 -6.58 -12.00
C TYR A 463 15.46 -6.86 -12.12
N ILE A 464 15.03 -8.03 -11.63
CA ILE A 464 13.64 -8.42 -11.52
C ILE A 464 13.23 -8.35 -10.04
N PRO A 465 12.21 -7.56 -9.66
CA PRO A 465 11.76 -7.46 -8.28
C PRO A 465 11.26 -8.80 -7.72
N GLU A 466 11.58 -9.05 -6.45
CA GLU A 466 11.04 -10.20 -5.73
C GLU A 466 9.55 -10.03 -5.43
N LYS A 467 8.82 -11.13 -5.47
CA LYS A 467 7.39 -11.17 -5.10
C LYS A 467 7.25 -11.15 -3.58
N VAL A 468 6.30 -10.34 -3.11
CA VAL A 468 5.90 -10.27 -1.69
C VAL A 468 4.41 -10.62 -1.61
N VAL A 469 4.14 -11.90 -1.40
CA VAL A 469 2.79 -12.46 -1.49
C VAL A 469 2.19 -12.64 -0.09
N PRO A 470 1.03 -12.04 0.22
CA PRO A 470 0.36 -12.24 1.51
C PRO A 470 -0.41 -13.56 1.58
N SER A 471 0.21 -14.62 1.11
CA SER A 471 -0.24 -16.02 1.20
C SER A 471 0.97 -16.93 1.38
N VAL A 472 0.87 -17.91 2.27
CA VAL A 472 1.91 -18.93 2.47
C VAL A 472 2.13 -19.77 1.19
N ARG A 473 1.09 -19.92 0.35
CA ARG A 473 1.20 -20.59 -0.96
C ARG A 473 2.15 -19.88 -1.94
N GLY A 474 2.34 -18.56 -1.78
CA GLY A 474 3.23 -17.77 -2.63
C GLY A 474 2.63 -17.31 -3.97
N TYR A 475 1.32 -17.49 -4.18
CA TYR A 475 0.59 -17.04 -5.38
C TYR A 475 -0.91 -16.89 -5.10
N PHE A 476 -1.59 -16.20 -6.03
CA PHE A 476 -3.05 -16.11 -6.10
C PHE A 476 -3.53 -16.54 -7.49
N GLU A 477 -4.73 -17.13 -7.57
CA GLU A 477 -5.29 -17.72 -8.80
C GLU A 477 -6.31 -16.82 -9.52
N GLU A 478 -6.81 -15.77 -8.85
CA GLU A 478 -7.83 -14.89 -9.39
C GLU A 478 -7.34 -14.18 -10.65
N LYS A 479 -8.12 -14.27 -11.72
CA LYS A 479 -7.85 -13.63 -13.00
C LYS A 479 -8.22 -12.16 -12.93
N ILE A 480 -7.31 -11.30 -13.34
CA ILE A 480 -7.47 -9.84 -13.36
C ILE A 480 -7.20 -9.35 -14.79
N ALA A 481 -8.14 -8.58 -15.33
CA ALA A 481 -8.00 -7.94 -16.63
C ALA A 481 -7.61 -6.47 -16.48
N ILE A 482 -6.62 -6.03 -17.23
CA ILE A 482 -6.19 -4.64 -17.32
C ILE A 482 -6.43 -4.16 -18.74
N ILE A 483 -7.22 -3.11 -18.89
CA ILE A 483 -7.63 -2.58 -20.17
C ILE A 483 -6.80 -1.34 -20.51
N GLY A 484 -5.84 -1.49 -21.42
CA GLY A 484 -4.85 -0.49 -21.80
C GLY A 484 -3.45 -0.76 -21.23
N GLY A 485 -2.48 -0.86 -22.12
CA GLY A 485 -1.07 -1.14 -21.85
C GLY A 485 -0.20 0.12 -21.68
N GLY A 486 -0.79 1.27 -21.29
CA GLY A 486 -0.06 2.50 -20.96
C GLY A 486 0.55 2.47 -19.56
N PRO A 487 1.19 3.58 -19.10
CA PRO A 487 1.91 3.63 -17.81
C PRO A 487 1.08 3.19 -16.61
N ALA A 488 -0.21 3.56 -16.56
CA ALA A 488 -1.11 3.19 -15.46
C ALA A 488 -1.40 1.69 -15.44
N GLY A 489 -1.72 1.11 -16.63
CA GLY A 489 -1.98 -0.33 -16.76
C GLY A 489 -0.73 -1.17 -16.49
N LEU A 490 0.41 -0.78 -17.04
CA LEU A 490 1.70 -1.44 -16.79
C LEU A 490 2.08 -1.40 -15.30
N SER A 491 1.87 -0.26 -14.64
CA SER A 491 2.11 -0.13 -13.20
C SER A 491 1.17 -1.00 -12.37
N CYS A 492 -0.12 -1.03 -12.70
CA CYS A 492 -1.08 -1.89 -12.02
C CYS A 492 -0.69 -3.37 -12.16
N ALA A 493 -0.34 -3.80 -13.38
CA ALA A 493 0.10 -5.16 -13.66
C ALA A 493 1.36 -5.55 -12.86
N PHE A 494 2.36 -4.65 -12.81
CA PHE A 494 3.59 -4.84 -12.06
C PHE A 494 3.32 -5.12 -10.58
N TYR A 495 2.54 -4.26 -9.90
CA TYR A 495 2.26 -4.42 -8.47
C TYR A 495 1.33 -5.58 -8.16
N LEU A 496 0.46 -6.00 -9.08
CA LEU A 496 -0.29 -7.24 -8.96
C LEU A 496 0.62 -8.47 -9.12
N ALA A 497 1.56 -8.42 -10.05
CA ALA A 497 2.53 -9.51 -10.23
C ALA A 497 3.49 -9.63 -9.03
N GLU A 498 3.93 -8.51 -8.43
CA GLU A 498 4.69 -8.49 -7.16
C GLU A 498 3.92 -9.19 -6.03
N LYS A 499 2.57 -9.08 -6.02
CA LYS A 499 1.69 -9.77 -5.06
C LYS A 499 1.35 -11.23 -5.42
N GLY A 500 1.91 -11.77 -6.50
CA GLY A 500 1.74 -13.17 -6.87
C GLY A 500 0.60 -13.47 -7.83
N TYR A 501 -0.07 -12.46 -8.40
CA TYR A 501 -1.04 -12.63 -9.48
C TYR A 501 -0.36 -12.80 -10.84
N LYS A 502 -1.14 -13.26 -11.83
CA LYS A 502 -0.79 -13.29 -13.27
C LYS A 502 -1.82 -12.47 -14.04
N PRO A 503 -1.79 -11.13 -13.97
CA PRO A 503 -2.77 -10.31 -14.66
C PRO A 503 -2.56 -10.35 -16.17
N THR A 504 -3.65 -10.13 -16.94
CA THR A 504 -3.62 -9.99 -18.39
C THR A 504 -3.90 -8.55 -18.79
N ILE A 505 -3.01 -7.93 -19.54
CA ILE A 505 -3.21 -6.63 -20.18
C ILE A 505 -3.80 -6.83 -21.57
N PHE A 506 -4.91 -6.16 -21.86
CA PHE A 506 -5.50 -6.05 -23.19
C PHE A 506 -5.17 -4.67 -23.77
N GLU A 507 -4.41 -4.64 -24.83
CA GLU A 507 -3.99 -3.42 -25.54
C GLU A 507 -4.51 -3.44 -26.98
N LYS A 508 -5.21 -2.39 -27.38
CA LYS A 508 -5.80 -2.30 -28.71
C LYS A 508 -4.79 -2.10 -29.84
N ASN A 509 -3.66 -1.47 -29.54
CA ASN A 509 -2.59 -1.25 -30.51
C ASN A 509 -1.66 -2.47 -30.59
N GLU A 510 -0.80 -2.48 -31.63
CA GLU A 510 0.18 -3.57 -31.85
C GLU A 510 1.29 -3.62 -30.80
N ARG A 511 1.57 -2.50 -30.13
CA ARG A 511 2.62 -2.39 -29.11
C ARG A 511 2.03 -1.83 -27.83
N ALA A 512 2.41 -2.40 -26.68
CA ALA A 512 2.13 -1.83 -25.36
C ALA A 512 3.04 -0.62 -25.10
N GLY A 513 2.63 0.24 -24.16
CA GLY A 513 3.33 1.46 -23.75
C GLY A 513 2.45 2.71 -23.85
N GLY A 514 1.32 2.64 -24.57
CA GLY A 514 0.40 3.76 -24.71
C GLY A 514 1.10 5.01 -25.24
N MET A 515 0.90 6.16 -24.61
CA MET A 515 1.51 7.44 -25.05
C MET A 515 3.04 7.45 -24.97
N LEU A 516 3.68 6.57 -24.21
CA LEU A 516 5.14 6.41 -24.21
C LEU A 516 5.68 5.93 -25.58
N VAL A 517 4.87 5.15 -26.29
CA VAL A 517 5.21 4.62 -27.62
C VAL A 517 4.62 5.45 -28.72
N TYR A 518 3.35 5.88 -28.60
CA TYR A 518 2.59 6.49 -29.69
C TYR A 518 2.53 8.01 -29.64
N GLY A 519 2.81 8.64 -28.48
CA GLY A 519 2.69 10.07 -28.30
C GLY A 519 4.01 10.80 -28.09
N ILE A 520 4.92 10.22 -27.29
CA ILE A 520 6.20 10.86 -27.00
C ILE A 520 7.20 10.58 -28.12
N PRO A 521 7.87 11.62 -28.69
CA PRO A 521 8.86 11.42 -29.74
C PRO A 521 10.06 10.57 -29.32
N SER A 522 10.62 9.82 -30.29
CA SER A 522 11.79 8.96 -30.06
C SER A 522 13.03 9.73 -29.60
N PHE A 523 13.21 10.97 -30.02
CA PHE A 523 14.36 11.80 -29.58
C PHE A 523 14.29 12.22 -28.10
N LYS A 524 13.14 12.07 -27.43
CA LYS A 524 12.98 12.24 -25.97
C LYS A 524 13.00 10.88 -25.25
N LEU A 525 12.38 9.87 -25.84
CA LEU A 525 12.24 8.54 -25.25
C LEU A 525 12.33 7.48 -26.34
N GLU A 526 13.48 6.88 -26.49
CA GLU A 526 13.72 5.80 -27.45
C GLU A 526 12.83 4.58 -27.10
N LYS A 527 12.24 3.97 -28.13
CA LYS A 527 11.18 2.94 -27.94
C LYS A 527 11.71 1.61 -27.41
N ASP A 528 12.97 1.33 -27.59
CA ASP A 528 13.68 0.19 -26.99
C ASP A 528 13.83 0.33 -25.46
N VAL A 529 14.00 1.54 -24.93
CA VAL A 529 13.98 1.82 -23.51
C VAL A 529 12.62 1.45 -22.89
N VAL A 530 11.54 1.84 -23.58
CA VAL A 530 10.16 1.50 -23.14
C VAL A 530 9.95 -0.01 -23.18
N GLN A 531 10.38 -0.66 -24.27
CA GLN A 531 10.24 -2.11 -24.43
C GLN A 531 11.02 -2.88 -23.36
N ALA A 532 12.24 -2.45 -23.06
CA ALA A 532 13.08 -3.07 -22.04
C ALA A 532 12.44 -3.04 -20.63
N GLU A 533 11.73 -1.98 -20.26
CA GLU A 533 10.98 -1.91 -19.01
C GLU A 533 9.73 -2.81 -19.04
N ILE A 534 9.05 -2.91 -20.18
CA ILE A 534 7.89 -3.79 -20.37
C ILE A 534 8.31 -5.27 -20.27
N ASP A 535 9.48 -5.63 -20.77
CA ASP A 535 9.97 -7.00 -20.73
C ASP A 535 10.20 -7.48 -19.29
N ILE A 536 10.67 -6.63 -18.38
CA ILE A 536 10.73 -6.96 -16.95
C ILE A 536 9.33 -7.28 -16.39
N ILE A 537 8.32 -6.50 -16.79
CA ILE A 537 6.93 -6.73 -16.35
C ILE A 537 6.42 -8.09 -16.85
N LYS A 538 6.75 -8.46 -18.08
CA LYS A 538 6.41 -9.79 -18.63
C LYS A 538 7.12 -10.92 -17.88
N GLU A 539 8.39 -10.75 -17.55
CA GLU A 539 9.17 -11.76 -16.80
C GLU A 539 8.62 -11.97 -15.38
N MET A 540 7.96 -10.96 -14.78
CA MET A 540 7.24 -11.13 -13.53
C MET A 540 5.97 -12.00 -13.65
N GLY A 541 5.56 -12.36 -14.89
CA GLY A 541 4.42 -13.24 -15.17
C GLY A 541 3.17 -12.51 -15.66
N VAL A 542 3.29 -11.27 -16.15
CA VAL A 542 2.20 -10.52 -16.77
C VAL A 542 2.02 -10.96 -18.22
N GLU A 543 0.81 -11.32 -18.61
CA GLU A 543 0.45 -11.56 -20.00
C GLU A 543 0.02 -10.24 -20.66
N ILE A 544 0.52 -9.95 -21.86
CA ILE A 544 0.13 -8.78 -22.65
C ILE A 544 -0.43 -9.24 -24.00
N ARG A 545 -1.71 -8.97 -24.24
CA ARG A 545 -2.42 -9.26 -25.51
C ARG A 545 -2.62 -7.96 -26.27
N THR A 546 -1.79 -7.77 -27.30
CA THR A 546 -1.86 -6.62 -28.20
C THR A 546 -2.83 -6.87 -29.35
N GLY A 547 -3.32 -5.81 -29.99
CA GLY A 547 -4.28 -5.88 -31.09
C GLY A 547 -5.70 -6.31 -30.64
N VAL A 548 -6.03 -6.15 -29.36
CA VAL A 548 -7.34 -6.53 -28.82
C VAL A 548 -8.03 -5.31 -28.20
N GLU A 549 -9.07 -4.82 -28.84
CA GLU A 549 -9.88 -3.70 -28.36
C GLU A 549 -11.07 -4.22 -27.54
N VAL A 550 -11.00 -4.05 -26.22
CA VAL A 550 -12.12 -4.40 -25.32
C VAL A 550 -13.29 -3.45 -25.56
N GLY A 551 -14.49 -4.01 -25.69
CA GLY A 551 -15.70 -3.30 -26.15
C GLY A 551 -15.99 -3.49 -27.65
N LYS A 552 -15.02 -3.99 -28.43
CA LYS A 552 -15.18 -4.28 -29.85
C LYS A 552 -14.87 -5.74 -30.18
N ASP A 553 -13.66 -6.21 -29.89
CA ASP A 553 -13.22 -7.58 -30.20
C ASP A 553 -13.65 -8.56 -29.09
N ILE A 554 -13.76 -8.07 -27.86
CA ILE A 554 -14.25 -8.79 -26.70
C ILE A 554 -14.89 -7.79 -25.72
N THR A 555 -16.00 -8.17 -25.10
CA THR A 555 -16.70 -7.35 -24.12
C THR A 555 -16.26 -7.62 -22.68
N LEU A 556 -16.59 -6.71 -21.73
CA LEU A 556 -16.36 -6.95 -20.30
C LEU A 556 -17.13 -8.18 -19.79
N ASP A 557 -18.35 -8.40 -20.29
CA ASP A 557 -19.16 -9.55 -19.88
C ASP A 557 -18.60 -10.88 -20.39
N GLU A 558 -18.05 -10.92 -21.59
CA GLU A 558 -17.33 -12.09 -22.09
C GLU A 558 -16.06 -12.38 -21.30
N LEU A 559 -15.35 -11.35 -20.84
CA LEU A 559 -14.21 -11.51 -19.93
C LEU A 559 -14.65 -12.02 -18.56
N ARG A 560 -15.78 -11.52 -18.01
CA ARG A 560 -16.38 -12.07 -16.78
C ARG A 560 -16.71 -13.55 -16.93
N ALA A 561 -17.31 -13.93 -18.09
CA ALA A 561 -17.61 -15.32 -18.40
C ALA A 561 -16.35 -16.21 -18.53
N GLN A 562 -15.20 -15.64 -18.89
CA GLN A 562 -13.89 -16.32 -18.89
C GLN A 562 -13.25 -16.41 -17.51
N GLY A 563 -13.91 -15.89 -16.46
CA GLY A 563 -13.51 -15.99 -15.07
C GLY A 563 -12.64 -14.83 -14.57
N TYR A 564 -12.55 -13.72 -15.31
CA TYR A 564 -11.93 -12.50 -14.77
C TYR A 564 -12.81 -11.92 -13.68
N LYS A 565 -12.19 -11.60 -12.54
CA LYS A 565 -12.87 -11.17 -11.30
C LYS A 565 -12.83 -9.66 -11.07
N ALA A 566 -11.90 -8.96 -11.68
CA ALA A 566 -11.76 -7.51 -11.58
C ALA A 566 -11.12 -6.93 -12.85
N PHE A 567 -11.41 -5.66 -13.09
CA PHE A 567 -11.02 -4.91 -14.27
C PHE A 567 -10.36 -3.60 -13.85
N TYR A 568 -9.19 -3.30 -14.43
CA TYR A 568 -8.55 -2.00 -14.29
C TYR A 568 -8.56 -1.28 -15.63
N ILE A 569 -9.34 -0.21 -15.77
CA ILE A 569 -9.46 0.54 -17.03
C ILE A 569 -8.46 1.70 -17.01
N ALA A 570 -7.52 1.67 -17.94
CA ALA A 570 -6.40 2.60 -18.07
C ALA A 570 -6.12 2.96 -19.54
N ILE A 571 -7.17 3.25 -20.32
CA ILE A 571 -7.09 3.51 -21.78
C ILE A 571 -6.52 4.88 -22.13
N GLY A 572 -6.30 5.76 -21.17
CA GLY A 572 -5.71 7.08 -21.35
C GLY A 572 -6.58 8.07 -22.14
N CYS A 573 -5.97 9.16 -22.63
CA CYS A 573 -6.59 10.17 -23.47
C CYS A 573 -5.93 10.14 -24.86
N GLN A 574 -6.34 9.21 -25.71
CA GLN A 574 -5.71 8.99 -27.03
C GLN A 574 -6.42 9.67 -28.19
N GLY A 575 -7.51 10.37 -27.94
CA GLY A 575 -8.19 11.19 -28.96
C GLY A 575 -7.65 12.62 -29.00
N GLY A 576 -7.32 13.12 -30.16
CA GLY A 576 -6.98 14.53 -30.34
C GLY A 576 -8.24 15.40 -30.40
N ARG A 577 -8.12 16.65 -29.97
CA ARG A 577 -9.19 17.66 -30.13
C ARG A 577 -8.84 18.62 -31.25
N LEU A 578 -9.87 19.05 -31.97
CA LEU A 578 -9.81 20.14 -32.93
C LEU A 578 -10.49 21.38 -32.34
N PRO A 579 -10.10 22.58 -32.74
CA PRO A 579 -10.63 23.84 -32.16
C PRO A 579 -12.08 24.16 -32.55
N GLY A 580 -12.64 23.48 -33.56
CA GLY A 580 -13.98 23.75 -34.08
C GLY A 580 -14.08 25.05 -34.89
N ILE A 581 -13.01 25.42 -35.59
CA ILE A 581 -12.95 26.59 -36.47
C ILE A 581 -13.23 26.15 -37.93
N PRO A 582 -13.57 27.12 -38.84
CA PRO A 582 -13.79 26.78 -40.24
C PRO A 582 -12.59 26.07 -40.86
N ASN A 583 -12.85 24.96 -41.56
CA ASN A 583 -11.89 24.15 -42.32
C ASN A 583 -10.81 23.42 -41.49
N ASP A 584 -11.03 23.19 -40.20
CA ASP A 584 -10.03 22.52 -39.33
C ASP A 584 -9.89 21.01 -39.56
N THR A 585 -10.68 20.44 -40.47
CA THR A 585 -10.68 19.02 -40.85
C THR A 585 -10.22 18.76 -42.28
N VAL A 586 -9.79 19.80 -43.02
CA VAL A 586 -9.37 19.63 -44.42
C VAL A 586 -8.03 18.92 -44.53
N LYS A 587 -7.71 18.41 -45.71
CA LYS A 587 -6.42 17.73 -45.93
C LYS A 587 -5.25 18.72 -45.65
N GLY A 588 -4.33 18.28 -44.83
CA GLY A 588 -3.26 19.13 -44.30
C GLY A 588 -3.51 19.59 -42.86
N CYS A 589 -4.73 19.39 -42.31
CA CYS A 589 -5.02 19.58 -40.88
C CYS A 589 -5.05 18.23 -40.15
N SER A 590 -4.51 18.17 -38.94
CA SER A 590 -4.74 17.05 -38.03
C SER A 590 -4.54 17.45 -36.57
N SER A 591 -4.99 16.57 -35.66
CA SER A 591 -4.66 16.75 -34.27
C SER A 591 -3.19 16.40 -33.99
N ALA A 592 -2.63 16.98 -32.94
CA ALA A 592 -1.28 16.66 -32.46
C ALA A 592 -1.11 15.16 -32.16
N VAL A 593 -2.11 14.54 -31.56
CA VAL A 593 -2.06 13.12 -31.18
C VAL A 593 -1.97 12.22 -32.44
N ASP A 594 -2.73 12.54 -33.49
CA ASP A 594 -2.72 11.74 -34.71
C ASP A 594 -1.37 11.84 -35.44
N LEU A 595 -0.81 13.06 -35.56
CA LEU A 595 0.50 13.24 -36.15
C LEU A 595 1.59 12.47 -35.38
N LEU A 596 1.64 12.65 -34.05
CA LEU A 596 2.65 11.98 -33.23
C LEU A 596 2.55 10.47 -33.35
N LYS A 597 1.32 9.92 -33.43
CA LYS A 597 1.10 8.49 -33.64
C LYS A 597 1.68 8.01 -34.96
N GLU A 598 1.47 8.74 -36.04
CA GLU A 598 1.98 8.42 -37.38
C GLU A 598 3.51 8.53 -37.44
N VAL A 599 4.09 9.58 -36.88
CA VAL A 599 5.56 9.78 -36.85
C VAL A 599 6.24 8.71 -36.00
N ASN A 600 5.72 8.40 -34.82
CA ASN A 600 6.28 7.35 -33.97
C ASN A 600 6.10 5.92 -34.54
N ALA A 601 5.12 5.71 -35.42
CA ALA A 601 4.96 4.46 -36.16
C ALA A 601 5.95 4.37 -37.35
N ASN A 602 6.28 5.51 -37.93
CA ASN A 602 7.16 5.61 -39.08
C ASN A 602 8.04 6.86 -39.03
N GLU A 603 9.25 6.74 -38.53
CA GLU A 603 10.26 7.84 -38.46
C GLU A 603 10.66 8.41 -39.84
N LYS A 604 10.23 7.77 -40.93
CA LYS A 604 10.41 8.26 -42.31
C LYS A 604 9.19 9.01 -42.85
N TYR A 605 8.30 9.41 -41.96
CA TYR A 605 7.16 10.25 -42.33
C TYR A 605 7.66 11.56 -42.95
N ASP A 606 7.11 11.95 -44.12
CA ASP A 606 7.59 13.09 -44.94
C ASP A 606 6.56 14.22 -44.91
N ILE A 607 6.96 15.37 -44.39
CA ILE A 607 6.15 16.59 -44.37
C ILE A 607 6.64 17.55 -45.43
N LYS A 608 5.77 17.82 -46.44
CA LYS A 608 6.11 18.72 -47.55
C LYS A 608 5.52 20.10 -47.36
N GLY A 609 6.38 21.10 -47.22
CA GLY A 609 6.00 22.52 -47.09
C GLY A 609 5.97 22.98 -45.63
N ASP A 610 5.61 24.24 -45.46
CA ASP A 610 5.66 24.93 -44.17
C ASP A 610 4.54 24.46 -43.24
N VAL A 611 4.84 24.43 -41.94
CA VAL A 611 3.99 23.93 -40.88
C VAL A 611 3.63 25.02 -39.89
N VAL A 612 2.36 25.02 -39.47
CA VAL A 612 1.88 25.79 -38.33
C VAL A 612 1.40 24.80 -37.22
N VAL A 613 1.87 25.03 -36.01
CA VAL A 613 1.42 24.29 -34.82
C VAL A 613 0.66 25.22 -33.90
N ILE A 614 -0.55 24.82 -33.48
CA ILE A 614 -1.41 25.63 -32.61
C ILE A 614 -1.44 24.98 -31.24
N GLY A 615 -0.88 25.64 -30.23
CA GLY A 615 -0.83 25.20 -28.82
C GLY A 615 0.43 25.66 -28.11
N GLY A 616 0.40 25.76 -26.77
CA GLY A 616 1.49 26.27 -25.93
C GLY A 616 2.07 25.27 -24.94
N GLY A 617 1.64 24.00 -24.95
CA GLY A 617 2.10 22.94 -24.05
C GLY A 617 3.21 22.06 -24.63
N ASN A 618 3.78 21.15 -23.82
CA ASN A 618 4.87 20.24 -24.24
C ASN A 618 4.50 19.41 -25.48
N VAL A 619 3.24 18.98 -25.62
CA VAL A 619 2.77 18.25 -26.80
C VAL A 619 2.87 19.09 -28.07
N ALA A 620 2.64 20.41 -27.99
CA ALA A 620 2.83 21.30 -29.15
C ALA A 620 4.31 21.46 -29.52
N ILE A 621 5.20 21.50 -28.52
CA ILE A 621 6.65 21.47 -28.74
C ILE A 621 7.06 20.16 -29.43
N ASP A 622 6.53 19.02 -28.95
CA ASP A 622 6.82 17.70 -29.54
C ASP A 622 6.43 17.64 -31.01
N VAL A 623 5.21 18.11 -31.33
CA VAL A 623 4.70 18.19 -32.71
C VAL A 623 5.57 19.09 -33.57
N ALA A 624 5.97 20.27 -33.05
CA ALA A 624 6.80 21.20 -33.79
C ALA A 624 8.18 20.64 -34.10
N ARG A 625 8.81 19.98 -33.14
CA ARG A 625 10.11 19.34 -33.27
C ARG A 625 10.06 18.12 -34.19
N ASP A 626 9.02 17.28 -34.13
CA ASP A 626 8.78 16.18 -35.07
C ASP A 626 8.53 16.71 -36.47
N SER A 627 7.74 17.77 -36.62
CA SER A 627 7.52 18.41 -37.95
C SER A 627 8.81 18.93 -38.55
N LYS A 628 9.75 19.43 -37.73
CA LYS A 628 11.05 19.82 -38.20
C LYS A 628 11.91 18.66 -38.71
N ARG A 629 11.88 17.56 -37.99
CA ARG A 629 12.62 16.30 -38.37
C ARG A 629 12.05 15.61 -39.59
N CYS A 630 10.71 15.65 -39.73
CA CYS A 630 10.00 15.07 -40.87
C CYS A 630 10.02 15.98 -42.12
N GLY A 631 10.39 17.26 -41.98
CA GLY A 631 10.46 18.19 -43.06
C GLY A 631 11.81 18.21 -43.80
N SER A 632 11.89 18.86 -44.97
CA SER A 632 13.14 19.18 -45.64
C SER A 632 13.88 20.34 -44.93
N ASP A 633 15.16 20.55 -45.26
CA ASP A 633 15.97 21.66 -44.71
C ASP A 633 15.32 23.06 -44.84
N GLY A 634 14.50 23.27 -45.86
CA GLY A 634 13.78 24.53 -46.10
C GLY A 634 12.46 24.67 -45.39
N THR A 635 11.95 23.61 -44.72
CA THR A 635 10.66 23.60 -44.02
C THR A 635 10.70 24.59 -42.83
N LYS A 636 9.79 25.56 -42.86
CA LYS A 636 9.56 26.46 -41.70
C LYS A 636 8.49 25.89 -40.79
N VAL A 637 8.79 25.88 -39.50
CA VAL A 637 7.86 25.47 -38.48
C VAL A 637 7.57 26.65 -37.56
N ASN A 638 6.33 27.12 -37.57
CA ASN A 638 5.85 28.21 -36.72
C ASN A 638 4.88 27.69 -35.68
N MET A 639 5.12 27.96 -34.43
CA MET A 639 4.25 27.60 -33.31
C MET A 639 3.50 28.86 -32.84
N PHE A 640 2.19 28.76 -32.60
CA PHE A 640 1.34 29.81 -32.09
C PHE A 640 0.56 29.33 -30.86
N CYS A 641 0.53 30.17 -29.81
CA CYS A 641 -0.20 29.86 -28.57
C CYS A 641 -0.92 31.08 -28.01
N LEU A 642 -1.92 30.85 -27.19
CA LEU A 642 -2.74 31.89 -26.55
C LEU A 642 -1.96 32.67 -25.50
N GLU A 643 -1.09 31.96 -24.78
CA GLU A 643 -0.35 32.45 -23.62
C GLU A 643 0.72 33.43 -24.01
N SER A 644 1.24 34.20 -23.04
CA SER A 644 2.50 34.92 -23.16
C SER A 644 3.69 33.97 -23.02
N ARG A 645 4.89 34.39 -23.38
CA ARG A 645 6.10 33.58 -23.24
C ARG A 645 6.31 33.04 -21.81
N GLU A 646 6.01 33.88 -20.81
CA GLU A 646 6.23 33.57 -19.41
C GLU A 646 5.15 32.63 -18.83
N THR A 647 3.98 32.57 -19.47
CA THR A 647 2.82 31.79 -19.00
C THR A 647 2.55 30.56 -19.83
N MET A 648 3.39 30.24 -20.81
CA MET A 648 3.27 29.02 -21.61
C MET A 648 3.34 27.79 -20.71
N PRO A 649 2.45 26.78 -20.91
CA PRO A 649 2.46 25.55 -20.13
C PRO A 649 3.66 24.63 -20.40
N ALA A 650 4.35 24.80 -21.53
CA ALA A 650 5.56 24.06 -21.85
C ALA A 650 6.72 24.49 -20.94
N SER A 651 7.62 23.55 -20.62
CA SER A 651 8.81 23.87 -19.83
C SER A 651 9.76 24.79 -20.60
N VAL A 652 10.44 25.70 -19.87
CA VAL A 652 11.38 26.66 -20.47
C VAL A 652 12.47 25.94 -21.27
N GLU A 653 13.00 24.83 -20.70
CA GLU A 653 14.03 24.01 -21.35
C GLU A 653 13.56 23.46 -22.71
N GLU A 654 12.35 22.94 -22.82
CA GLU A 654 11.81 22.43 -24.08
C GLU A 654 11.53 23.52 -25.10
N ILE A 655 11.12 24.70 -24.65
CA ILE A 655 10.94 25.87 -25.54
C ILE A 655 12.29 26.31 -26.13
N GLU A 656 13.33 26.39 -25.28
CA GLU A 656 14.68 26.78 -25.71
C GLU A 656 15.29 25.75 -26.68
N GLU A 657 15.07 24.46 -26.41
CA GLU A 657 15.49 23.38 -27.33
C GLU A 657 14.80 23.52 -28.70
N ALA A 658 13.48 23.76 -28.72
CA ALA A 658 12.74 23.93 -29.97
C ALA A 658 13.25 25.17 -30.79
N GLU A 659 13.52 26.26 -30.12
CA GLU A 659 14.07 27.47 -30.76
C GLU A 659 15.48 27.24 -31.31
N SER A 660 16.32 26.48 -30.60
CA SER A 660 17.66 26.09 -31.07
C SER A 660 17.61 25.22 -32.32
N GLU A 661 16.57 24.44 -32.51
CA GLU A 661 16.29 23.64 -33.71
C GLU A 661 15.71 24.47 -34.87
N GLY A 662 15.44 25.78 -34.65
CA GLY A 662 14.95 26.71 -35.67
C GLY A 662 13.44 26.82 -35.78
N ILE A 663 12.72 26.41 -34.74
CA ILE A 663 11.25 26.60 -34.60
C ILE A 663 11.00 28.01 -34.11
N VAL A 664 10.03 28.71 -34.74
CA VAL A 664 9.65 30.08 -34.33
C VAL A 664 8.43 30.03 -33.44
N VAL A 665 8.58 30.44 -32.17
CA VAL A 665 7.51 30.50 -31.18
C VAL A 665 6.87 31.86 -31.16
N ASN A 666 5.55 31.93 -31.40
CA ASN A 666 4.75 33.15 -31.52
C ASN A 666 3.65 33.20 -30.44
N PRO A 667 3.89 33.79 -29.27
CA PRO A 667 2.92 33.87 -28.19
C PRO A 667 1.82 34.91 -28.42
N GLY A 668 0.67 34.72 -27.80
CA GLY A 668 -0.46 35.69 -27.81
C GLY A 668 -1.32 35.66 -29.09
N TRP A 669 -1.45 34.48 -29.73
CA TRP A 669 -2.28 34.30 -30.92
C TRP A 669 -3.16 33.05 -30.81
N GLY A 670 -4.43 33.19 -31.19
CA GLY A 670 -5.39 32.05 -31.31
C GLY A 670 -5.87 31.84 -32.74
N PRO A 671 -6.28 30.64 -33.08
CA PRO A 671 -6.74 30.33 -34.44
C PRO A 671 -8.16 30.89 -34.70
N LYS A 672 -8.38 31.35 -35.93
CA LYS A 672 -9.67 31.86 -36.41
C LYS A 672 -10.27 30.99 -37.50
N GLU A 673 -9.54 30.73 -38.56
CA GLU A 673 -9.96 29.88 -39.69
C GLU A 673 -8.76 29.33 -40.45
N VAL A 674 -8.92 28.14 -41.04
CA VAL A 674 -7.93 27.59 -41.98
C VAL A 674 -8.32 28.00 -43.38
N LEU A 675 -7.34 28.50 -44.16
CA LEU A 675 -7.48 28.86 -45.56
C LEU A 675 -7.19 27.66 -46.45
N VAL A 676 -8.03 27.46 -47.46
CA VAL A 676 -7.92 26.35 -48.43
C VAL A 676 -7.56 26.86 -49.84
N ASP A 677 -6.91 26.01 -50.59
CA ASP A 677 -6.68 26.24 -52.04
C ASP A 677 -7.84 25.69 -52.90
N GLU A 678 -7.68 25.75 -54.23
CA GLU A 678 -8.70 25.30 -55.21
C GLU A 678 -9.01 23.78 -55.09
N ASN A 679 -8.12 23.01 -54.52
CA ASN A 679 -8.29 21.55 -54.28
C ASN A 679 -8.89 21.23 -52.90
N GLY A 680 -9.19 22.24 -52.08
CA GLY A 680 -9.64 22.06 -50.71
C GLY A 680 -8.55 21.63 -49.73
N GLU A 681 -7.28 21.82 -50.10
CA GLU A 681 -6.13 21.56 -49.21
C GLU A 681 -5.64 22.83 -48.51
N VAL A 682 -4.91 22.68 -47.38
CA VAL A 682 -4.40 23.82 -46.59
C VAL A 682 -3.47 24.68 -47.43
N ARG A 683 -3.73 26.00 -47.47
CA ARG A 683 -2.83 27.00 -48.00
C ARG A 683 -2.33 28.03 -46.98
N GLY A 684 -2.94 28.05 -45.79
CA GLY A 684 -2.57 28.94 -44.69
C GLY A 684 -3.60 28.95 -43.56
N ILE A 685 -3.36 29.75 -42.54
CA ILE A 685 -4.25 29.94 -41.40
C ILE A 685 -4.36 31.43 -41.06
N VAL A 686 -5.54 31.86 -40.65
CA VAL A 686 -5.78 33.17 -40.07
C VAL A 686 -5.82 33.04 -38.56
N LEU A 687 -5.06 33.86 -37.86
CA LEU A 687 -4.93 33.97 -36.44
C LEU A 687 -5.48 35.30 -35.94
N LYS A 688 -5.96 35.35 -34.71
CA LYS A 688 -6.43 36.58 -34.03
C LYS A 688 -5.64 36.79 -32.74
N LYS A 689 -5.37 38.06 -32.40
CA LYS A 689 -4.59 38.41 -31.23
C LYS A 689 -5.33 38.03 -29.97
N CYS A 690 -4.68 37.26 -29.09
CA CYS A 690 -5.17 36.94 -27.75
C CYS A 690 -4.77 38.05 -26.76
N LEU A 691 -5.78 38.60 -26.06
CA LEU A 691 -5.61 39.66 -25.06
C LEU A 691 -5.43 39.08 -23.66
N SER A 692 -6.18 38.03 -23.34
CA SER A 692 -6.05 37.28 -22.10
C SER A 692 -6.55 35.85 -22.30
N VAL A 693 -5.93 34.91 -21.60
CA VAL A 693 -6.30 33.48 -21.65
C VAL A 693 -7.36 33.11 -20.60
N LYS A 694 -7.37 33.87 -19.49
CA LYS A 694 -8.26 33.65 -18.36
C LYS A 694 -9.13 34.85 -18.08
N ASP A 695 -10.34 34.60 -17.56
CA ASP A 695 -11.22 35.63 -17.05
C ASP A 695 -10.79 36.14 -15.66
N ALA A 696 -11.56 37.06 -15.10
CA ALA A 696 -11.31 37.66 -13.79
C ALA A 696 -11.37 36.64 -12.63
N ASP A 697 -12.07 35.51 -12.85
CA ASP A 697 -12.18 34.42 -11.89
C ASP A 697 -11.07 33.36 -12.06
N GLY A 698 -10.11 33.59 -12.99
CA GLY A 698 -9.01 32.67 -13.30
C GLY A 698 -9.43 31.44 -14.15
N ARG A 699 -10.64 31.43 -14.70
CA ARG A 699 -11.13 30.33 -15.56
C ARG A 699 -10.65 30.54 -16.98
N PHE A 700 -10.37 29.45 -17.70
CA PHE A 700 -10.01 29.49 -19.11
C PHE A 700 -11.18 30.08 -19.94
N ASN A 701 -11.01 31.28 -20.43
CA ASN A 701 -11.96 32.04 -21.23
C ASN A 701 -11.23 33.07 -22.09
N PRO A 702 -10.57 32.64 -23.19
CA PRO A 702 -9.73 33.49 -24.00
C PRO A 702 -10.49 34.67 -24.60
N GLN A 703 -9.95 35.88 -24.44
CA GLN A 703 -10.45 37.12 -25.02
C GLN A 703 -9.57 37.54 -26.19
N TYR A 704 -10.19 37.96 -27.29
CA TYR A 704 -9.48 38.28 -28.53
C TYR A 704 -9.75 39.69 -29.00
N ASP A 705 -8.76 40.26 -29.70
CA ASP A 705 -8.98 41.42 -30.55
C ASP A 705 -9.30 40.95 -31.96
N GLU A 706 -10.57 41.01 -32.36
CA GLU A 706 -11.06 40.55 -33.66
C GLU A 706 -10.56 41.44 -34.83
N ASN A 707 -9.98 42.64 -34.57
CA ASN A 707 -9.44 43.51 -35.56
C ASN A 707 -7.94 43.29 -35.84
N GLN A 708 -7.24 42.59 -34.93
CA GLN A 708 -5.83 42.26 -35.12
C GLN A 708 -5.74 40.81 -35.60
N LEU A 709 -5.66 40.68 -36.92
CA LEU A 709 -5.52 39.38 -37.60
C LEU A 709 -4.10 39.22 -38.18
N LEU A 710 -3.63 37.98 -38.17
CA LEU A 710 -2.37 37.58 -38.79
C LEU A 710 -2.66 36.38 -39.71
N THR A 711 -2.29 36.51 -40.99
CA THR A 711 -2.38 35.42 -41.94
C THR A 711 -1.02 34.81 -42.12
N VAL A 712 -0.91 33.46 -41.98
CA VAL A 712 0.32 32.69 -42.14
C VAL A 712 0.10 31.67 -43.24
N GLU A 713 0.95 31.71 -44.25
CA GLU A 713 0.95 30.70 -45.32
C GLU A 713 1.61 29.42 -44.81
N CYS A 714 0.98 28.27 -45.05
CA CYS A 714 1.49 26.94 -44.67
C CYS A 714 0.78 25.87 -45.49
N LYS A 715 1.33 24.66 -45.46
CA LYS A 715 0.71 23.46 -46.06
C LYS A 715 0.14 22.50 -45.01
N HIS A 716 0.55 22.67 -43.76
CA HIS A 716 0.07 21.83 -42.67
C HIS A 716 -0.28 22.71 -41.45
N VAL A 717 -1.41 22.36 -40.80
CA VAL A 717 -1.82 22.91 -39.50
C VAL A 717 -2.06 21.78 -38.52
N PHE A 718 -1.28 21.75 -37.43
CA PHE A 718 -1.41 20.73 -36.38
C PHE A 718 -1.95 21.36 -35.10
N PHE A 719 -3.08 20.81 -34.61
CA PHE A 719 -3.76 21.35 -33.44
C PHE A 719 -3.40 20.59 -32.19
N SER A 720 -2.74 21.26 -31.23
CA SER A 720 -2.40 20.76 -29.90
C SER A 720 -3.25 21.44 -28.83
N VAL A 721 -4.57 21.38 -29.00
CA VAL A 721 -5.57 22.09 -28.18
C VAL A 721 -6.30 21.18 -27.18
N GLY A 722 -5.68 20.09 -26.80
CA GLY A 722 -6.14 19.17 -25.80
C GLY A 722 -6.37 17.75 -26.33
N GLN A 723 -6.61 16.86 -25.38
CA GLN A 723 -6.82 15.42 -25.60
C GLN A 723 -8.21 15.01 -25.11
N ALA A 724 -8.71 13.86 -25.59
CA ALA A 724 -10.01 13.31 -25.22
C ALA A 724 -9.91 11.82 -24.93
N ILE A 725 -10.77 11.37 -24.02
CA ILE A 725 -10.98 9.94 -23.74
C ILE A 725 -11.88 9.39 -24.83
N VAL A 726 -11.48 8.28 -25.43
CA VAL A 726 -12.26 7.55 -26.44
C VAL A 726 -12.72 6.23 -25.85
N TRP A 727 -13.93 6.20 -25.33
CA TRP A 727 -14.51 5.01 -24.69
C TRP A 727 -14.97 3.94 -25.69
N GLY A 728 -15.39 4.33 -26.90
CA GLY A 728 -16.04 3.40 -27.83
C GLY A 728 -17.21 2.67 -27.15
N ASP A 729 -17.32 1.35 -27.36
CA ASP A 729 -18.30 0.50 -26.69
C ASP A 729 -17.82 -0.15 -25.38
N LEU A 730 -16.64 0.22 -24.87
CA LEU A 730 -16.04 -0.39 -23.69
C LEU A 730 -16.98 -0.42 -22.46
N LEU A 731 -17.68 0.68 -22.21
CA LEU A 731 -18.57 0.83 -21.04
C LEU A 731 -20.02 0.42 -21.30
N LYS A 732 -20.32 -0.11 -22.48
CA LYS A 732 -21.68 -0.51 -22.85
C LYS A 732 -22.21 -1.57 -21.89
N GLY A 733 -23.35 -1.28 -21.26
CA GLY A 733 -23.98 -2.16 -20.27
C GLY A 733 -23.40 -2.07 -18.86
N SER A 734 -22.33 -1.29 -18.62
CA SER A 734 -21.77 -1.09 -17.29
C SER A 734 -22.48 0.04 -16.53
N LYS A 735 -22.30 0.07 -15.21
CA LYS A 735 -22.77 1.14 -14.31
C LYS A 735 -21.73 2.25 -14.09
N VAL A 736 -20.66 2.26 -14.86
CA VAL A 736 -19.62 3.28 -14.73
C VAL A 736 -20.18 4.64 -15.12
N GLU A 737 -20.11 5.58 -14.21
CA GLU A 737 -20.55 6.96 -14.44
C GLU A 737 -19.42 7.80 -15.04
N LEU A 738 -19.78 8.70 -15.96
CA LEU A 738 -18.87 9.65 -16.56
C LEU A 738 -19.14 11.06 -16.05
N GLY A 739 -18.10 11.74 -15.61
CA GLY A 739 -18.14 13.10 -15.09
C GLY A 739 -17.66 14.15 -16.10
N ARG A 740 -17.17 15.26 -15.57
CA ARG A 740 -16.66 16.38 -16.37
C ARG A 740 -15.50 15.95 -17.27
N GLY A 741 -15.55 16.38 -18.53
CA GLY A 741 -14.52 16.02 -19.51
C GLY A 741 -14.57 14.56 -19.98
N ASN A 742 -15.69 13.89 -19.78
CA ASN A 742 -15.91 12.50 -20.13
C ASN A 742 -15.00 11.51 -19.33
N GLY A 743 -14.46 11.95 -18.18
CA GLY A 743 -13.67 11.11 -17.28
C GLY A 743 -14.57 10.19 -16.45
N ALA A 744 -14.04 9.03 -16.05
CA ALA A 744 -14.75 8.11 -15.17
C ALA A 744 -14.87 8.66 -13.75
N VAL A 745 -16.03 8.45 -13.12
CA VAL A 745 -16.24 8.77 -11.71
C VAL A 745 -15.84 7.58 -10.85
N ALA A 746 -14.99 7.81 -9.86
CA ALA A 746 -14.51 6.77 -8.95
C ALA A 746 -14.20 7.34 -7.57
N ASP A 747 -14.15 6.47 -6.57
CA ASP A 747 -13.72 6.84 -5.22
C ASP A 747 -12.23 7.24 -5.21
N ALA A 748 -11.92 8.34 -4.54
CA ALA A 748 -10.58 8.94 -4.56
C ALA A 748 -9.49 8.10 -3.85
N LEU A 749 -9.86 7.23 -2.92
CA LEU A 749 -8.93 6.36 -2.19
C LEU A 749 -8.78 5.01 -2.88
N THR A 750 -9.89 4.45 -3.34
CA THR A 750 -9.93 3.07 -3.86
C THR A 750 -9.87 2.98 -5.37
N TYR A 751 -10.15 4.07 -6.08
CA TYR A 751 -10.29 4.11 -7.55
C TYR A 751 -11.41 3.19 -8.09
N GLN A 752 -12.31 2.72 -7.21
CA GLN A 752 -13.46 1.90 -7.56
C GLN A 752 -14.57 2.76 -8.17
N THR A 753 -15.19 2.28 -9.23
CA THR A 753 -16.35 2.94 -9.87
C THR A 753 -17.66 2.49 -9.23
N ALA A 754 -18.79 2.98 -9.76
CA ALA A 754 -20.13 2.48 -9.39
C ALA A 754 -20.35 1.01 -9.79
N GLU A 755 -19.58 0.46 -10.73
CA GLU A 755 -19.51 -0.97 -11.01
C GLU A 755 -18.45 -1.60 -10.09
N PRO A 756 -18.80 -2.46 -9.13
CA PRO A 756 -17.90 -2.87 -8.05
C PRO A 756 -16.62 -3.56 -8.49
N ASP A 757 -16.63 -4.31 -9.59
CA ASP A 757 -15.49 -5.04 -10.14
C ASP A 757 -14.63 -4.19 -11.10
N ILE A 758 -15.02 -2.92 -11.34
CA ILE A 758 -14.31 -2.00 -12.24
C ILE A 758 -13.60 -0.91 -11.45
N PHE A 759 -12.29 -0.82 -11.65
CA PHE A 759 -11.40 0.20 -11.14
C PHE A 759 -10.83 1.01 -12.31
N VAL A 760 -10.51 2.26 -12.07
CA VAL A 760 -9.99 3.16 -13.11
C VAL A 760 -8.73 3.88 -12.64
N GLY A 761 -7.89 4.32 -13.57
CA GLY A 761 -6.73 5.15 -13.22
C GLY A 761 -5.99 5.69 -14.43
N GLY A 762 -5.04 6.60 -14.18
CA GLY A 762 -4.42 7.40 -15.21
C GLY A 762 -5.40 8.43 -15.79
N ASP A 763 -5.20 8.82 -17.04
CA ASP A 763 -5.90 9.96 -17.64
C ASP A 763 -7.43 9.77 -17.75
N VAL A 764 -7.94 8.55 -17.77
CA VAL A 764 -9.39 8.29 -17.79
C VAL A 764 -10.09 8.75 -16.51
N TYR A 765 -9.35 8.90 -15.42
CA TYR A 765 -9.85 9.34 -14.13
C TYR A 765 -9.41 10.75 -13.78
N THR A 766 -8.12 11.06 -13.95
CA THR A 766 -7.54 12.33 -13.52
C THR A 766 -7.51 13.42 -14.60
N GLY A 767 -7.89 13.09 -15.84
CA GLY A 767 -7.56 13.86 -17.03
C GLY A 767 -6.07 13.70 -17.39
N PRO A 768 -5.62 14.29 -18.52
CA PRO A 768 -4.23 14.20 -18.98
C PRO A 768 -3.24 14.70 -17.93
N LYS A 769 -2.31 13.84 -17.52
CA LYS A 769 -1.24 14.12 -16.56
C LYS A 769 0.07 13.47 -17.02
N PHE A 770 1.11 13.57 -16.20
CA PHE A 770 2.42 12.98 -16.51
C PHE A 770 2.46 11.47 -16.23
N ALA A 771 3.41 10.77 -16.84
CA ALA A 771 3.58 9.34 -16.68
C ALA A 771 3.71 8.91 -15.21
N ILE A 772 4.37 9.70 -14.38
CA ILE A 772 4.53 9.41 -12.95
C ILE A 772 3.21 9.46 -12.16
N ASP A 773 2.25 10.32 -12.55
CA ASP A 773 0.92 10.36 -11.97
C ASP A 773 0.14 9.08 -12.32
N ALA A 774 0.25 8.64 -13.57
CA ALA A 774 -0.36 7.40 -14.05
C ALA A 774 0.22 6.15 -13.35
N ILE A 775 1.54 6.12 -13.14
CA ILE A 775 2.23 5.08 -12.38
C ILE A 775 1.71 5.01 -10.94
N ALA A 776 1.59 6.14 -10.27
CA ALA A 776 1.04 6.23 -8.91
C ALA A 776 -0.40 5.69 -8.84
N ALA A 777 -1.25 6.07 -9.79
CA ALA A 777 -2.62 5.57 -9.89
C ALA A 777 -2.66 4.05 -10.12
N GLY A 778 -1.77 3.49 -10.96
CA GLY A 778 -1.66 2.06 -11.19
C GLY A 778 -1.33 1.27 -9.92
N LYS A 779 -0.41 1.77 -9.09
CA LYS A 779 -0.08 1.17 -7.79
C LYS A 779 -1.28 1.14 -6.85
N GLN A 780 -2.03 2.24 -6.75
CA GLN A 780 -3.22 2.31 -5.91
C GLN A 780 -4.34 1.40 -6.43
N GLY A 781 -4.54 1.34 -7.74
CA GLY A 781 -5.46 0.39 -8.38
C GLY A 781 -5.12 -1.06 -8.06
N ALA A 782 -3.85 -1.44 -8.14
CA ALA A 782 -3.40 -2.79 -7.78
C ALA A 782 -3.71 -3.17 -6.32
N ILE A 783 -3.52 -2.24 -5.38
CA ILE A 783 -3.87 -2.45 -3.96
C ILE A 783 -5.39 -2.68 -3.81
N SER A 784 -6.20 -1.90 -4.49
CA SER A 784 -7.66 -2.01 -4.41
C SER A 784 -8.17 -3.30 -5.05
N ILE A 785 -7.65 -3.66 -6.22
CA ILE A 785 -8.01 -4.89 -6.93
C ILE A 785 -7.61 -6.13 -6.10
N HIS A 786 -6.39 -6.15 -5.55
CA HIS A 786 -5.98 -7.23 -4.65
C HIS A 786 -6.97 -7.42 -3.50
N ARG A 787 -7.40 -6.35 -2.87
CA ARG A 787 -8.37 -6.41 -1.77
C ARG A 787 -9.77 -6.83 -2.23
N PHE A 788 -10.18 -6.39 -3.42
CA PHE A 788 -11.50 -6.70 -3.98
C PHE A 788 -11.65 -8.18 -4.36
N VAL A 789 -10.63 -8.75 -5.00
CA VAL A 789 -10.70 -10.15 -5.45
C VAL A 789 -10.52 -11.17 -4.32
N GLN A 790 -9.99 -10.75 -3.17
CA GLN A 790 -9.89 -11.62 -2.00
C GLN A 790 -11.19 -11.61 -1.21
N PRO A 791 -11.73 -12.80 -0.84
CA PRO A 791 -13.02 -12.90 -0.18
C PRO A 791 -13.12 -12.07 1.09
N HIS A 792 -14.26 -11.41 1.28
CA HIS A 792 -14.63 -10.71 2.51
C HIS A 792 -13.60 -9.68 3.00
N SER A 793 -12.90 -9.02 2.06
CA SER A 793 -11.88 -8.03 2.38
C SER A 793 -12.39 -6.59 2.28
N SER A 794 -11.95 -5.74 3.20
CA SER A 794 -12.23 -4.30 3.16
C SER A 794 -11.27 -3.58 2.21
N LEU A 795 -11.77 -2.68 1.39
CA LEU A 795 -10.95 -1.83 0.51
C LEU A 795 -10.17 -0.76 1.27
N THR A 796 -10.61 -0.38 2.47
CA THR A 796 -10.13 0.82 3.18
C THR A 796 -9.34 0.54 4.46
N ILE A 797 -9.63 -0.56 5.18
CA ILE A 797 -9.02 -0.86 6.48
C ILE A 797 -7.49 -0.96 6.39
N GLY A 798 -6.80 -0.16 7.20
CA GLY A 798 -5.34 -0.18 7.28
C GLY A 798 -4.64 0.20 5.96
N ARG A 799 -5.32 0.88 5.05
CA ARG A 799 -4.72 1.37 3.82
C ARG A 799 -3.78 2.53 4.11
N ASN A 800 -2.59 2.51 3.54
CA ASN A 800 -1.68 3.64 3.63
C ASN A 800 -2.31 4.85 2.92
N ARG A 801 -2.50 5.93 3.67
CA ARG A 801 -2.84 7.24 3.12
C ARG A 801 -1.53 7.93 2.73
N ASN A 802 -1.47 8.44 1.53
CA ASN A 802 -0.30 9.18 1.05
C ASN A 802 -0.45 10.69 1.35
N ASP A 803 -0.95 11.02 2.54
CA ASP A 803 -1.15 12.39 3.00
C ASP A 803 0.16 12.92 3.61
N PHE A 804 1.16 13.12 2.75
CA PHE A 804 2.43 13.67 3.17
C PHE A 804 2.34 15.18 3.35
N ILE A 805 2.85 15.67 4.47
CA ILE A 805 2.98 17.10 4.76
C ILE A 805 4.38 17.55 4.36
N GLU A 806 4.47 18.64 3.65
CA GLU A 806 5.73 19.21 3.16
C GLU A 806 6.47 19.94 4.29
N LEU A 807 7.78 19.80 4.30
CA LEU A 807 8.66 20.58 5.17
C LEU A 807 8.52 22.08 4.88
N ASP A 808 8.41 22.92 5.92
CA ASP A 808 8.49 24.37 5.75
C ASP A 808 9.94 24.80 5.49
N LYS A 809 10.26 25.01 4.23
CA LYS A 809 11.60 25.43 3.78
C LYS A 809 12.04 26.79 4.34
N ASN A 810 11.08 27.62 4.79
CA ASN A 810 11.37 28.97 5.30
C ASN A 810 11.77 28.97 6.77
N ASP A 811 11.52 27.87 7.50
CA ASP A 811 11.86 27.72 8.93
C ASP A 811 12.89 26.61 9.15
N ILE A 812 13.90 26.50 8.30
CA ILE A 812 15.00 25.55 8.49
C ILE A 812 16.35 26.27 8.52
N LYS A 813 17.25 25.72 9.34
CA LYS A 813 18.65 26.13 9.42
C LYS A 813 19.49 25.13 8.63
N VAL A 814 20.21 25.63 7.64
CA VAL A 814 21.14 24.82 6.86
C VAL A 814 22.56 25.30 7.13
N GLU A 815 23.34 24.46 7.77
CA GLU A 815 24.76 24.68 8.06
C GLU A 815 25.55 23.50 7.48
N ASN A 816 26.76 23.75 7.01
CA ASN A 816 27.69 22.72 6.55
C ASN A 816 27.12 21.84 5.39
N TYR A 817 27.04 22.42 4.21
CA TYR A 817 26.63 21.71 3.00
C TYR A 817 27.75 21.72 1.95
N ASP A 818 27.71 20.76 1.03
CA ASP A 818 28.65 20.68 -0.09
C ASP A 818 28.41 21.86 -1.07
N ASN A 819 29.46 22.59 -1.41
CA ASN A 819 29.38 23.79 -2.26
C ASN A 819 29.59 23.52 -3.76
N SER A 820 29.60 22.25 -4.19
CA SER A 820 29.71 21.89 -5.60
C SER A 820 28.54 22.46 -6.43
N SER A 821 28.84 22.84 -7.65
CA SER A 821 27.82 23.28 -8.60
C SER A 821 26.94 22.11 -9.04
N ARG A 822 25.67 22.41 -9.37
CA ARG A 822 24.77 21.44 -9.99
C ARG A 822 25.42 20.86 -11.25
N GLN A 823 25.39 19.55 -11.36
CA GLN A 823 25.89 18.84 -12.54
C GLN A 823 24.87 18.94 -13.70
N ILE A 824 25.39 19.03 -14.90
CA ILE A 824 24.62 19.10 -16.14
C ILE A 824 25.01 17.92 -17.04
N PRO A 825 24.05 17.19 -17.63
CA PRO A 825 24.37 16.10 -18.55
C PRO A 825 25.11 16.62 -19.78
N GLY A 826 26.02 15.80 -20.31
CA GLY A 826 26.68 16.10 -21.56
C GLY A 826 25.73 16.00 -22.74
N HIS A 827 26.19 16.49 -23.89
CA HIS A 827 25.47 16.41 -25.15
C HIS A 827 26.32 15.66 -26.20
N ASN A 828 25.68 14.85 -27.02
CA ASN A 828 26.33 14.15 -28.12
C ASN A 828 26.25 14.99 -29.39
N ASP A 829 27.27 15.78 -29.65
CA ASP A 829 27.34 16.68 -30.79
C ASP A 829 27.40 16.00 -32.18
N SER A 830 27.58 14.64 -32.21
CA SER A 830 27.49 13.88 -33.43
C SER A 830 26.06 13.64 -33.91
N ILE A 831 25.07 13.90 -33.05
CA ILE A 831 23.65 13.74 -33.39
C ILE A 831 23.12 15.07 -33.93
N ASP A 832 22.68 15.06 -35.21
CA ASP A 832 21.96 16.19 -35.76
C ASP A 832 20.55 16.27 -35.21
N THR A 833 20.34 17.15 -34.24
CA THR A 833 19.05 17.28 -33.53
C THR A 833 17.91 17.79 -34.41
N LYS A 834 18.19 18.29 -35.61
CA LYS A 834 17.16 18.76 -36.56
C LYS A 834 16.58 17.64 -37.41
N HIS A 835 17.31 16.55 -37.58
CA HIS A 835 16.92 15.45 -38.47
C HIS A 835 16.93 14.07 -37.81
N SER A 836 17.54 13.94 -36.64
CA SER A 836 17.64 12.68 -35.93
C SER A 836 16.52 12.47 -34.92
N PHE A 837 16.00 11.25 -34.83
CA PHE A 837 15.09 10.81 -33.78
C PHE A 837 15.81 10.15 -32.58
N ARG A 838 17.14 10.30 -32.49
CA ARG A 838 17.93 9.79 -31.37
C ARG A 838 18.05 10.81 -30.24
N ASP A 839 18.11 10.34 -29.00
CA ASP A 839 18.37 11.20 -27.83
C ASP A 839 19.83 11.69 -27.87
N ALA A 840 20.01 13.01 -27.90
CA ALA A 840 21.33 13.63 -27.90
C ALA A 840 21.84 13.92 -26.47
N LYS A 841 21.00 13.81 -25.42
CA LYS A 841 21.40 14.01 -24.02
C LYS A 841 22.11 12.78 -23.48
N LEU A 842 23.36 12.95 -23.05
CA LEU A 842 24.12 11.88 -22.42
C LEU A 842 23.67 11.62 -20.99
N VAL A 843 23.87 10.40 -20.54
CA VAL A 843 23.70 10.02 -19.14
C VAL A 843 24.89 10.56 -18.32
N PHE A 844 24.68 10.91 -17.06
CA PHE A 844 25.77 11.31 -16.16
C PHE A 844 26.89 10.29 -16.12
N THR A 845 28.10 10.75 -15.84
CA THR A 845 29.22 9.88 -15.45
C THR A 845 29.15 9.56 -13.94
N GLU A 846 29.90 8.56 -13.49
CA GLU A 846 29.98 8.24 -12.06
C GLU A 846 30.50 9.43 -11.23
N GLU A 847 31.45 10.19 -11.76
CA GLU A 847 31.99 11.39 -11.11
C GLU A 847 30.91 12.45 -10.93
N GLN A 848 30.09 12.68 -11.97
CA GLN A 848 28.96 13.60 -11.92
C GLN A 848 27.93 13.14 -10.89
N VAL A 849 27.62 11.83 -10.84
CA VAL A 849 26.70 11.27 -9.82
C VAL A 849 27.24 11.47 -8.41
N LYS A 850 28.51 11.22 -8.17
CA LYS A 850 29.14 11.45 -6.86
C LYS A 850 29.09 12.94 -6.45
N ALA A 851 29.43 13.84 -7.36
CA ALA A 851 29.37 15.27 -7.12
C ALA A 851 27.95 15.75 -6.84
N GLU A 852 26.96 15.30 -7.63
CA GLU A 852 25.58 15.74 -7.49
C GLU A 852 24.91 15.19 -6.23
N THR A 853 25.16 13.93 -5.90
CA THR A 853 24.58 13.30 -4.70
C THR A 853 25.16 13.87 -3.39
N ALA A 854 26.41 14.36 -3.39
CA ALA A 854 27.03 15.03 -2.24
C ALA A 854 26.31 16.34 -1.87
N ARG A 855 25.64 16.99 -2.82
CA ARG A 855 24.90 18.23 -2.61
C ARG A 855 23.59 18.04 -1.82
N CYS A 856 23.10 16.78 -1.64
CA CYS A 856 21.85 16.50 -0.97
C CYS A 856 21.91 16.85 0.53
N LEU A 857 20.95 17.66 0.99
CA LEU A 857 20.89 18.14 2.37
C LEU A 857 20.36 17.08 3.36
N GLY A 858 19.75 16.00 2.90
CA GLY A 858 19.18 14.98 3.78
C GLY A 858 18.05 15.49 4.69
N CYS A 859 17.06 16.19 4.13
CA CYS A 859 16.06 16.97 4.87
C CYS A 859 15.17 16.15 5.80
N GLY A 860 14.84 14.91 5.43
CA GLY A 860 13.89 14.07 6.16
C GLY A 860 14.55 12.95 6.95
N ALA A 861 13.88 12.52 8.01
CA ALA A 861 14.22 11.33 8.78
C ALA A 861 12.95 10.63 9.30
N SER A 862 13.06 9.36 9.67
CA SER A 862 11.99 8.68 10.40
C SER A 862 12.01 9.07 11.87
N VAL A 863 10.83 9.06 12.51
CA VAL A 863 10.63 9.31 13.94
C VAL A 863 9.80 8.18 14.53
N VAL A 864 10.09 7.80 15.76
CA VAL A 864 9.38 6.72 16.46
C VAL A 864 8.61 7.25 17.65
N ASP A 865 7.31 7.01 17.68
CA ASP A 865 6.51 7.13 18.89
C ASP A 865 6.76 5.90 19.78
N GLN A 866 7.53 6.06 20.81
CA GLN A 866 7.93 4.98 21.72
C GLN A 866 6.74 4.40 22.48
N ASN A 867 5.68 5.19 22.71
CA ASN A 867 4.48 4.75 23.41
C ASN A 867 3.61 3.82 22.54
N LYS A 868 3.66 3.99 21.21
CA LYS A 868 2.99 3.09 20.25
C LYS A 868 3.85 1.90 19.83
N CYS A 869 5.15 1.97 19.95
CA CYS A 869 6.05 0.91 19.52
C CYS A 869 5.83 -0.37 20.33
N ILE A 870 5.64 -1.49 19.63
CA ILE A 870 5.45 -2.83 20.23
C ILE A 870 6.75 -3.66 20.25
N GLY A 871 7.86 -3.13 19.73
CA GLY A 871 9.16 -3.80 19.74
C GLY A 871 9.25 -5.05 18.86
N CYS A 872 8.48 -5.11 17.76
CA CYS A 872 8.45 -6.29 16.89
C CYS A 872 9.66 -6.45 15.96
N GLY A 873 10.45 -5.40 15.72
CA GLY A 873 11.66 -5.45 14.89
C GLY A 873 11.42 -5.38 13.37
N ILE A 874 10.20 -5.35 12.88
CA ILE A 874 9.93 -5.29 11.43
C ILE A 874 10.58 -4.05 10.79
N CYS A 875 10.51 -2.89 11.43
CA CYS A 875 11.12 -1.67 10.91
C CYS A 875 12.65 -1.79 10.77
N THR A 876 13.30 -2.50 11.70
CA THR A 876 14.74 -2.76 11.67
C THR A 876 15.13 -3.63 10.46
N THR A 877 14.38 -4.71 10.20
CA THR A 877 14.66 -5.62 9.08
C THR A 877 14.36 -5.01 7.70
N LYS A 878 13.54 -3.96 7.64
CA LYS A 878 13.22 -3.24 6.40
C LYS A 878 14.14 -2.04 6.14
N CYS A 879 15.06 -1.73 7.06
CA CYS A 879 15.98 -0.61 6.91
C CYS A 879 17.30 -1.05 6.26
N GLU A 880 17.53 -0.62 5.02
CA GLU A 880 18.75 -0.90 4.26
C GLU A 880 19.91 0.08 4.57
N PHE A 881 19.67 1.03 5.51
CA PHE A 881 20.61 2.09 5.88
C PHE A 881 21.10 1.96 7.31
N ASP A 882 20.76 0.89 7.99
CA ASP A 882 21.09 0.64 9.42
C ASP A 882 20.70 1.82 10.34
N ALA A 883 19.60 2.51 10.00
CA ALA A 883 19.18 3.74 10.64
C ALA A 883 18.15 3.53 11.76
N ILE A 884 17.57 2.34 11.92
CA ILE A 884 16.58 2.06 12.96
C ILE A 884 16.90 0.73 13.62
N LYS A 885 17.05 0.76 14.96
CA LYS A 885 17.48 -0.38 15.75
C LYS A 885 16.56 -0.59 16.95
N LEU A 886 16.46 -1.83 17.42
CA LEU A 886 15.78 -2.16 18.66
C LEU A 886 16.71 -2.00 19.87
N HIS A 887 16.16 -1.43 20.93
CA HIS A 887 16.82 -1.30 22.23
C HIS A 887 15.97 -1.94 23.31
N ARG A 888 16.55 -2.73 24.19
CA ARG A 888 15.87 -3.45 25.28
C ARG A 888 15.63 -2.53 26.47
N ASP A 889 14.71 -1.57 26.31
CA ASP A 889 14.42 -0.55 27.33
C ASP A 889 13.38 -1.00 28.37
N LEU A 890 12.63 -2.06 28.08
CA LEU A 890 11.48 -2.52 28.85
C LEU A 890 11.59 -4.01 29.25
N PRO A 891 12.65 -4.42 29.97
CA PRO A 891 12.92 -5.83 30.26
C PRO A 891 11.78 -6.54 31.03
N GLY A 892 10.99 -5.79 31.79
CA GLY A 892 9.81 -6.32 32.47
C GLY A 892 8.70 -6.84 31.56
N CYS A 893 8.68 -6.41 30.29
CA CYS A 893 7.70 -6.88 29.31
C CYS A 893 7.98 -8.30 28.80
N SER A 894 9.20 -8.81 28.94
CA SER A 894 9.50 -10.21 28.56
C SER A 894 8.98 -11.24 29.57
N LYS A 895 8.55 -10.80 30.74
CA LYS A 895 8.06 -11.73 31.76
C LYS A 895 6.73 -12.35 31.37
N MET A 896 6.74 -13.63 31.09
CA MET A 896 5.55 -14.43 30.84
C MET A 896 5.02 -14.97 32.18
N VAL A 897 3.70 -14.87 32.37
CA VAL A 897 3.07 -15.19 33.65
C VAL A 897 1.93 -16.19 33.42
N PRO A 898 1.80 -17.26 34.24
CA PRO A 898 0.63 -18.11 34.16
C PRO A 898 -0.66 -17.34 34.36
N SER A 899 -1.67 -17.64 33.59
CA SER A 899 -2.95 -16.91 33.59
C SER A 899 -3.66 -16.94 34.96
N GLU A 900 -3.41 -17.97 35.75
CA GLU A 900 -3.88 -18.11 37.14
C GLU A 900 -3.35 -16.98 38.05
N ASP A 901 -2.18 -16.45 37.74
CA ASP A 901 -1.48 -15.45 38.53
C ASP A 901 -1.75 -14.01 38.09
N LYS A 902 -2.41 -13.81 36.94
CA LYS A 902 -2.59 -12.48 36.30
C LYS A 902 -3.17 -11.41 37.20
N LEU A 903 -4.09 -11.75 38.12
CA LEU A 903 -4.70 -10.76 39.03
C LEU A 903 -3.68 -10.14 39.99
N LYS A 904 -2.57 -10.85 40.31
CA LYS A 904 -1.49 -10.34 41.15
C LYS A 904 -0.78 -9.14 40.49
N TYR A 905 -0.83 -9.05 39.17
CA TYR A 905 -0.21 -7.98 38.37
C TYR A 905 -1.20 -6.91 37.95
N ILE A 906 -2.39 -7.32 37.49
CA ILE A 906 -3.42 -6.42 36.97
C ILE A 906 -3.97 -5.48 38.07
N LEU A 907 -4.33 -6.03 39.23
CA LEU A 907 -4.95 -5.22 40.28
C LEU A 907 -4.00 -4.14 40.86
N PRO A 908 -2.73 -4.45 41.19
CA PRO A 908 -1.81 -3.42 41.65
C PRO A 908 -1.50 -2.37 40.56
N ASN A 909 -1.37 -2.81 39.30
CA ASN A 909 -1.13 -1.88 38.19
C ASN A 909 -2.34 -0.95 37.97
N GLY A 910 -3.55 -1.49 37.96
CA GLY A 910 -4.78 -0.69 37.89
C GLY A 910 -4.90 0.33 39.01
N ALA A 911 -4.60 -0.06 40.25
CA ALA A 911 -4.59 0.87 41.38
C ALA A 911 -3.53 1.97 41.23
N LYS A 912 -2.32 1.61 40.79
CA LYS A 912 -1.23 2.56 40.52
C LYS A 912 -1.62 3.55 39.41
N GLN A 913 -2.21 3.07 38.33
CA GLN A 913 -2.68 3.92 37.22
C GLN A 913 -3.82 4.87 37.67
N ALA A 914 -4.78 4.37 38.43
CA ALA A 914 -5.86 5.20 38.98
C ALA A 914 -5.32 6.34 39.85
N ILE A 915 -4.31 6.08 40.69
CA ILE A 915 -3.65 7.09 41.50
C ILE A 915 -2.91 8.11 40.62
N LYS A 916 -2.13 7.66 39.66
CA LYS A 916 -1.42 8.54 38.71
C LYS A 916 -2.38 9.46 37.95
N ILE A 917 -3.47 8.90 37.39
CA ILE A 917 -4.50 9.66 36.67
C ILE A 917 -5.14 10.71 37.59
N LYS A 918 -5.48 10.33 38.83
CA LYS A 918 -6.08 11.24 39.81
C LYS A 918 -5.21 12.45 40.11
N PHE A 919 -3.91 12.27 40.16
CA PHE A 919 -2.95 13.33 40.45
C PHE A 919 -2.28 13.94 39.22
N SER A 920 -2.63 13.49 38.02
CA SER A 920 -2.13 14.06 36.77
C SER A 920 -2.62 15.50 36.58
N LYS A 921 -1.69 16.41 36.24
CA LYS A 921 -2.01 17.79 35.87
C LYS A 921 -2.50 17.93 34.42
N LYS A 922 -2.38 16.88 33.62
CA LYS A 922 -2.87 16.86 32.22
C LYS A 922 -4.36 16.53 32.22
N LYS A 923 -5.16 17.48 31.80
CA LYS A 923 -6.62 17.33 31.67
C LYS A 923 -7.00 16.80 30.29
#